data_7f6b6888a0ba049c87a581518447b2ed
#
_entry.id   7f6b6888a0ba049c87a581518447b2ed
#
_cell.length_a   1.000
_cell.length_b   1.000
_cell.length_c   1.000
_cell.angle_alpha   90.00
_cell.angle_beta   90.00
_cell.angle_gamma   90.00
#
_symmetry.space_group_name_H-M   'P 1'
#
loop_
_entity.id
_entity.type
_entity.pdbx_description
1 polymer ?
#
loop_
_entity_poly.entity_id
_entity_poly.type
_entity_poly.pdbx_seq_one_letter_code
_entity_poly.pdbx_strand_id
1 'polypeptide(L)'
;MNTDGIFASGKFFTGCNYWAGHAGMMMWRDWRPDLVELEFEALAANGLRVLRVFPLWSDFQPISRIRGWSGHFAGWGGPDGRAVSGDGVDDEMVARFRAMCDMAQRNGLRLVVGLVTGWMSGRLFVPPAFDGVNVVTDGDAIMWQVRYVRRLVRDLRDHPAIAAWDLGNECNCLGESSQGEFWAWMNAVASAIRLEDSSRPVVSGMHALSTNGMARRPIRLNAELTDILTVHPYPFFTSGCSAEPFDTMRNELHPSAEALLYAGLGGRPCFIEEVGNLGGGVASRERTAANVRCALYSAWANDLRGYLWWCNADLGHLDFPPYDWSSNERELGLFDQTGRAKPVLDEMHSFAAFLDSLPFEALPPRRIDAVAVVPEREEGWKAAFGTFLLARQAGLDICFAGAEGDLPESDFYILVSGTGDDSYTHSAWKRLVAKAEAGATLLVTKGAAMRPTGLGEAAGVKVDWMVKTPSVRRMRLKSEPDRTIEVTDAGGTCRIIATRAEVLAEDADTGDAMMTVCPCGNGRILIVNAPVDISSIDRSDCFEGAASCRASSNHPQVRLNPAYLVYREAMRLAGVRHLVEKGDAPSVGLTEHAFGDGRTLIVAVNYGPTPVRCPIQTAGHLGKVHSGHVANGIVDLSGNDVAVFEVEQA
;
A
#
# COMPACT_ATOMS: atom_id res chain seq x y z
N MET A 1 19.50 -10.97 -7.06
CA MET A 1 18.68 -10.08 -6.24
C MET A 1 18.72 -10.63 -4.83
N ASN A 2 19.27 -9.90 -3.90
CA ASN A 2 19.39 -10.40 -2.53
C ASN A 2 18.22 -9.85 -1.70
N THR A 3 17.12 -10.58 -1.67
CA THR A 3 15.96 -10.32 -0.79
C THR A 3 15.97 -11.25 0.42
N ASP A 4 17.15 -11.72 0.82
CA ASP A 4 17.34 -12.55 2.00
C ASP A 4 17.27 -11.73 3.31
N GLY A 5 17.39 -12.39 4.42
CA GLY A 5 17.37 -11.74 5.73
C GLY A 5 15.98 -11.27 6.13
N ILE A 6 15.85 -9.99 6.52
CA ILE A 6 14.56 -9.43 6.98
C ILE A 6 13.52 -9.28 5.88
N PHE A 7 13.93 -9.25 4.61
CA PHE A 7 13.04 -9.12 3.46
C PHE A 7 12.68 -10.45 2.80
N ALA A 8 13.07 -11.58 3.39
CA ALA A 8 12.73 -12.90 2.87
C ALA A 8 11.22 -13.14 2.86
N SER A 9 10.76 -13.99 1.92
CA SER A 9 9.34 -14.34 1.82
C SER A 9 8.82 -14.93 3.12
N GLY A 10 7.62 -14.49 3.53
CA GLY A 10 6.97 -14.91 4.77
C GLY A 10 7.50 -14.28 6.06
N LYS A 11 8.66 -13.60 6.03
CA LYS A 11 9.14 -12.80 7.16
C LYS A 11 8.49 -11.43 7.16
N PHE A 12 8.28 -10.90 8.37
CA PHE A 12 7.66 -9.60 8.56
C PHE A 12 8.35 -8.83 9.68
N PHE A 13 8.66 -7.57 9.46
CA PHE A 13 9.26 -6.70 10.46
C PHE A 13 8.36 -5.51 10.81
N THR A 14 8.45 -5.06 12.05
CA THR A 14 7.86 -3.82 12.52
C THR A 14 8.93 -2.80 12.84
N GLY A 15 8.61 -1.53 12.69
CA GLY A 15 9.53 -0.47 13.00
C GLY A 15 8.93 0.92 12.83
N CYS A 16 9.79 1.93 12.77
CA CYS A 16 9.36 3.29 12.51
C CYS A 16 10.40 4.08 11.72
N ASN A 17 9.95 5.20 11.19
CA ASN A 17 10.83 6.25 10.68
C ASN A 17 11.40 7.04 11.86
N TYR A 18 12.65 7.41 11.81
CA TYR A 18 13.37 7.98 12.94
C TYR A 18 13.96 9.36 12.65
N TRP A 19 13.53 10.31 13.45
CA TRP A 19 14.18 11.59 13.71
C TRP A 19 14.30 11.76 15.22
N ALA A 20 15.47 12.16 15.72
CA ALA A 20 15.66 12.31 17.16
C ALA A 20 14.63 13.28 17.78
N GLY A 21 13.94 12.84 18.83
CA GLY A 21 12.84 13.57 19.43
C GLY A 21 13.19 14.97 19.91
N HIS A 22 14.43 15.20 20.36
CA HIS A 22 14.91 16.50 20.84
C HIS A 22 15.15 17.53 19.74
N ALA A 23 15.38 17.10 18.48
CA ALA A 23 15.83 17.99 17.41
C ALA A 23 15.20 17.73 16.03
N GLY A 24 14.40 16.67 15.88
CA GLY A 24 13.82 16.34 14.58
C GLY A 24 14.88 16.32 13.47
N MET A 25 14.59 17.01 12.37
CA MET A 25 15.49 17.08 11.21
C MET A 25 16.83 17.78 11.50
N MET A 26 16.92 18.59 12.55
CA MET A 26 18.18 19.25 12.97
C MET A 26 19.09 18.35 13.79
N MET A 27 18.73 17.08 14.00
CA MET A 27 19.48 16.15 14.84
C MET A 27 20.96 16.00 14.45
N TRP A 28 21.28 16.13 13.17
CA TRP A 28 22.66 16.02 12.69
C TRP A 28 23.51 17.22 13.08
N ARG A 29 22.92 18.41 13.22
CA ARG A 29 23.58 19.64 13.70
C ARG A 29 23.57 19.73 15.22
N ASP A 30 22.48 19.34 15.86
CA ASP A 30 22.33 19.20 17.32
C ASP A 30 22.48 17.72 17.71
N TRP A 31 23.69 17.19 17.54
CA TRP A 31 23.97 15.78 17.75
C TRP A 31 24.09 15.43 19.23
N ARG A 32 23.13 14.66 19.73
CA ARG A 32 23.06 14.19 21.11
C ARG A 32 23.03 12.66 21.16
N PRO A 33 24.21 11.99 21.10
CA PRO A 33 24.28 10.54 21.06
C PRO A 33 23.67 9.85 22.29
N ASP A 34 23.71 10.51 23.44
CA ASP A 34 23.08 10.06 24.69
C ASP A 34 21.54 9.92 24.55
N LEU A 35 20.89 10.87 23.91
CA LEU A 35 19.44 10.84 23.68
C LEU A 35 19.06 9.86 22.58
N VAL A 36 19.82 9.79 21.50
CA VAL A 36 19.60 8.82 20.41
C VAL A 36 19.69 7.39 20.93
N GLU A 37 20.70 7.07 21.78
CA GLU A 37 20.85 5.74 22.37
C GLU A 37 19.63 5.37 23.22
N LEU A 38 19.16 6.28 24.10
CA LEU A 38 17.97 6.05 24.94
C LEU A 38 16.71 5.80 24.11
N GLU A 39 16.52 6.54 23.01
CA GLU A 39 15.39 6.34 22.12
C GLU A 39 15.48 4.98 21.40
N PHE A 40 16.67 4.56 20.97
CA PHE A 40 16.89 3.25 20.35
C PHE A 40 16.62 2.11 21.32
N GLU A 41 17.09 2.22 22.57
CA GLU A 41 16.77 1.28 23.64
C GLU A 41 15.25 1.17 23.85
N ALA A 42 14.54 2.30 23.93
CA ALA A 42 13.10 2.33 24.13
C ALA A 42 12.34 1.70 22.95
N LEU A 43 12.72 1.99 21.69
CA LEU A 43 12.13 1.40 20.50
C LEU A 43 12.35 -0.12 20.44
N ALA A 44 13.57 -0.58 20.68
CA ALA A 44 13.93 -2.00 20.70
C ALA A 44 13.20 -2.76 21.81
N ALA A 45 13.08 -2.18 23.01
CA ALA A 45 12.33 -2.75 24.14
C ALA A 45 10.83 -2.92 23.85
N ASN A 46 10.28 -2.09 22.95
CA ASN A 46 8.90 -2.20 22.48
C ASN A 46 8.74 -3.12 21.25
N GLY A 47 9.76 -3.94 20.94
CA GLY A 47 9.68 -4.97 19.90
C GLY A 47 9.87 -4.47 18.47
N LEU A 48 10.22 -3.19 18.26
CA LEU A 48 10.58 -2.70 16.94
C LEU A 48 11.93 -3.27 16.52
N ARG A 49 12.08 -3.60 15.25
CA ARG A 49 13.30 -4.25 14.73
C ARG A 49 13.97 -3.46 13.61
N VAL A 50 13.25 -2.56 12.94
CA VAL A 50 13.76 -1.80 11.79
C VAL A 50 13.49 -0.32 11.99
N LEU A 51 14.50 0.51 11.78
CA LEU A 51 14.36 1.95 11.71
C LEU A 51 14.72 2.44 10.30
N ARG A 52 13.89 3.30 9.72
CA ARG A 52 14.26 4.06 8.53
C ARG A 52 14.86 5.39 8.97
N VAL A 53 16.07 5.66 8.54
CA VAL A 53 16.90 6.79 8.99
C VAL A 53 17.37 7.64 7.82
N PHE A 54 17.59 8.94 8.07
CA PHE A 54 17.75 9.93 7.02
C PHE A 54 18.99 10.79 7.22
N PRO A 55 20.09 10.52 6.49
CA PRO A 55 21.20 11.47 6.37
C PRO A 55 20.77 12.65 5.51
N LEU A 56 20.34 13.75 6.12
CA LEU A 56 19.77 14.91 5.42
C LEU A 56 20.77 15.47 4.41
N TRP A 57 20.41 15.50 3.13
CA TRP A 57 21.35 15.81 2.04
C TRP A 57 22.03 17.17 2.21
N SER A 58 21.29 18.22 2.62
CA SER A 58 21.84 19.55 2.87
C SER A 58 22.86 19.61 4.01
N ASP A 59 22.79 18.70 4.97
CA ASP A 59 23.74 18.65 6.10
C ASP A 59 24.96 17.81 5.79
N PHE A 60 24.78 16.69 5.09
CA PHE A 60 25.85 15.77 4.75
C PHE A 60 26.70 16.23 3.55
N GLN A 61 26.16 17.05 2.66
CA GLN A 61 26.88 17.61 1.51
C GLN A 61 26.60 19.12 1.39
N PRO A 62 27.06 19.94 2.34
CA PRO A 62 26.71 21.35 2.46
C PRO A 62 27.48 22.24 1.46
N ILE A 63 27.40 21.93 0.17
CA ILE A 63 28.09 22.65 -0.89
C ILE A 63 27.36 23.91 -1.33
N SER A 64 28.13 24.91 -1.77
CA SER A 64 27.66 26.18 -2.31
C SER A 64 28.32 26.48 -3.65
N ARG A 65 27.76 27.44 -4.41
CA ARG A 65 28.38 27.95 -5.66
C ARG A 65 29.28 29.12 -5.35
N ILE A 66 30.56 28.99 -5.69
CA ILE A 66 31.50 30.15 -5.70
C ILE A 66 31.27 30.99 -6.94
N ARG A 67 31.05 32.28 -6.76
CA ARG A 67 30.92 33.22 -7.85
C ARG A 67 32.13 34.15 -7.90
N GLY A 68 32.68 34.36 -9.09
CA GLY A 68 33.70 35.36 -9.35
C GLY A 68 33.15 36.79 -9.24
N TRP A 69 34.03 37.77 -9.28
CA TRP A 69 33.69 39.17 -9.12
C TRP A 69 32.69 39.71 -10.17
N SER A 70 32.58 39.05 -11.32
CA SER A 70 31.59 39.37 -12.36
C SER A 70 30.27 38.60 -12.23
N GLY A 71 30.08 37.84 -11.13
CA GLY A 71 28.90 37.00 -10.91
C GLY A 71 28.92 35.67 -11.65
N HIS A 72 29.96 35.38 -12.45
CA HIS A 72 30.10 34.11 -13.13
C HIS A 72 30.38 32.96 -12.14
N PHE A 73 29.91 31.76 -12.48
CA PHE A 73 30.24 30.54 -11.74
C PHE A 73 31.77 30.32 -11.81
N ALA A 74 32.41 30.21 -10.66
CA ALA A 74 33.86 30.01 -10.52
C ALA A 74 34.24 28.67 -9.93
N GLY A 75 33.32 27.95 -9.34
CA GLY A 75 33.57 26.65 -8.73
C GLY A 75 32.59 26.30 -7.59
N TRP A 76 32.88 25.23 -6.93
CA TRP A 76 32.11 24.75 -5.79
C TRP A 76 32.83 25.05 -4.47
N GLY A 77 32.14 25.53 -3.48
CA GLY A 77 32.62 25.85 -2.15
C GLY A 77 32.01 24.97 -1.06
N GLY A 78 32.76 24.74 -0.01
CA GLY A 78 32.26 24.15 1.24
C GLY A 78 31.62 25.20 2.18
N PRO A 79 31.17 24.76 3.39
CA PRO A 79 30.56 25.67 4.37
C PRO A 79 31.46 26.79 4.85
N ASP A 80 32.78 26.57 4.81
CA ASP A 80 33.81 27.56 5.17
C ASP A 80 34.20 28.50 4.01
N GLY A 81 33.52 28.41 2.85
CA GLY A 81 33.78 29.19 1.66
C GLY A 81 35.02 28.78 0.86
N ARG A 82 35.75 27.74 1.28
CA ARG A 82 36.87 27.18 0.52
C ARG A 82 36.41 26.35 -0.65
N ALA A 83 37.22 26.23 -1.69
CA ALA A 83 36.94 25.35 -2.80
C ALA A 83 36.84 23.90 -2.38
N VAL A 84 35.75 23.23 -2.78
CA VAL A 84 35.53 21.82 -2.54
C VAL A 84 36.34 20.99 -3.50
N SER A 85 37.15 20.06 -2.96
CA SER A 85 37.79 18.99 -3.72
C SER A 85 37.13 17.65 -3.39
N GLY A 86 36.80 16.84 -4.40
CA GLY A 86 36.25 15.51 -4.17
C GLY A 86 34.71 15.46 -4.18
N ASP A 87 34.13 14.83 -3.15
CA ASP A 87 32.67 14.56 -3.08
C ASP A 87 31.86 15.61 -2.29
N GLY A 88 32.53 16.55 -1.62
CA GLY A 88 31.88 17.62 -0.83
C GLY A 88 31.12 17.14 0.41
N VAL A 89 31.32 15.89 0.80
CA VAL A 89 30.66 15.29 1.97
C VAL A 89 31.41 15.69 3.24
N ASP A 90 30.65 16.01 4.28
CA ASP A 90 31.15 16.36 5.60
C ASP A 90 31.53 15.08 6.38
N ASP A 91 32.82 14.94 6.73
CA ASP A 91 33.36 13.80 7.44
C ASP A 91 32.79 13.66 8.87
N GLU A 92 32.46 14.76 9.53
CA GLU A 92 31.85 14.74 10.86
C GLU A 92 30.43 14.18 10.79
N MET A 93 29.63 14.53 9.80
CA MET A 93 28.30 13.98 9.58
C MET A 93 28.36 12.48 9.32
N VAL A 94 29.32 12.00 8.53
CA VAL A 94 29.55 10.57 8.30
C VAL A 94 29.95 9.86 9.61
N ALA A 95 30.80 10.47 10.43
CA ALA A 95 31.17 9.91 11.72
C ALA A 95 29.98 9.82 12.69
N ARG A 96 29.11 10.84 12.75
CA ARG A 96 27.86 10.83 13.52
C ARG A 96 26.92 9.73 13.05
N PHE A 97 26.78 9.55 11.73
CA PHE A 97 25.94 8.51 11.16
C PHE A 97 26.49 7.09 11.48
N ARG A 98 27.82 6.92 11.42
CA ARG A 98 28.46 5.66 11.84
C ARG A 98 28.18 5.36 13.32
N ALA A 99 28.28 6.37 14.19
CA ALA A 99 27.95 6.23 15.60
C ALA A 99 26.47 5.81 15.81
N MET A 100 25.54 6.36 15.01
CA MET A 100 24.14 5.92 15.00
C MET A 100 24.01 4.45 14.58
N CYS A 101 24.74 4.01 13.55
CA CYS A 101 24.74 2.60 13.14
C CYS A 101 25.27 1.68 14.27
N ASP A 102 26.32 2.10 15.00
CA ASP A 102 26.84 1.36 16.16
C ASP A 102 25.79 1.24 17.27
N MET A 103 25.02 2.30 17.54
CA MET A 103 23.90 2.30 18.50
C MET A 103 22.80 1.33 18.05
N ALA A 104 22.41 1.37 16.78
CA ALA A 104 21.43 0.44 16.22
C ALA A 104 21.89 -1.02 16.39
N GLN A 105 23.15 -1.30 16.11
CA GLN A 105 23.73 -2.65 16.28
C GLN A 105 23.66 -3.12 17.72
N ARG A 106 24.06 -2.27 18.70
CA ARG A 106 24.02 -2.62 20.12
C ARG A 106 22.61 -2.94 20.61
N ASN A 107 21.61 -2.27 20.05
CA ASN A 107 20.21 -2.45 20.40
C ASN A 107 19.49 -3.50 19.53
N GLY A 108 20.20 -4.23 18.66
CA GLY A 108 19.62 -5.26 17.80
C GLY A 108 18.69 -4.71 16.69
N LEU A 109 18.81 -3.41 16.41
CA LEU A 109 18.04 -2.74 15.37
C LEU A 109 18.72 -2.82 14.00
N ARG A 110 17.92 -2.86 12.93
CA ARG A 110 18.39 -2.81 11.55
C ARG A 110 17.97 -1.48 10.94
N LEU A 111 18.76 -0.97 10.02
CA LEU A 111 18.55 0.34 9.40
C LEU A 111 18.22 0.21 7.90
N VAL A 112 17.18 0.89 7.46
CA VAL A 112 16.93 1.25 6.07
C VAL A 112 17.36 2.70 5.90
N VAL A 113 18.32 2.97 5.01
CA VAL A 113 18.98 4.28 4.91
C VAL A 113 18.46 5.05 3.72
N GLY A 114 17.65 6.10 3.95
CA GLY A 114 17.13 7.01 2.94
C GLY A 114 18.18 7.99 2.46
N LEU A 115 18.93 7.64 1.38
CA LEU A 115 20.14 8.34 0.96
C LEU A 115 19.86 9.77 0.46
N VAL A 116 19.07 9.95 -0.59
CA VAL A 116 18.77 11.30 -1.11
C VAL A 116 17.58 11.88 -0.37
N THR A 117 17.80 12.25 0.90
CA THR A 117 16.77 12.93 1.69
C THR A 117 16.84 14.43 1.45
N GLY A 118 16.20 14.86 0.36
CA GLY A 118 16.07 16.26 -0.04
C GLY A 118 14.63 16.79 0.06
N TRP A 119 13.64 15.89 0.11
CA TRP A 119 12.24 16.21 0.40
C TRP A 119 11.87 15.61 1.74
N MET A 120 11.28 16.42 2.62
CA MET A 120 10.80 15.97 3.93
C MET A 120 9.67 16.89 4.40
N SER A 121 8.56 16.29 4.86
CA SER A 121 7.47 17.03 5.49
C SER A 121 6.94 18.20 4.66
N GLY A 122 6.79 17.98 3.33
CA GLY A 122 6.27 19.00 2.41
C GLY A 122 7.27 20.09 2.01
N ARG A 123 8.57 19.92 2.28
CA ARG A 123 9.60 20.95 2.02
C ARG A 123 10.87 20.36 1.44
N LEU A 124 11.58 21.17 0.63
CA LEU A 124 12.89 20.83 0.08
C LEU A 124 14.03 21.26 1.04
N PHE A 125 14.95 20.33 1.28
CA PHE A 125 16.19 20.50 2.06
C PHE A 125 17.37 20.08 1.18
N VAL A 126 17.72 20.96 0.25
CA VAL A 126 18.81 20.73 -0.69
C VAL A 126 20.05 21.53 -0.28
N PRO A 127 21.27 21.13 -0.70
CA PRO A 127 22.46 21.92 -0.48
C PRO A 127 22.30 23.36 -1.04
N PRO A 128 22.91 24.37 -0.40
CA PRO A 128 22.80 25.76 -0.86
C PRO A 128 23.15 25.99 -2.34
N ALA A 129 23.99 25.14 -2.91
CA ALA A 129 24.34 25.17 -4.33
C ALA A 129 23.16 24.92 -5.26
N PHE A 130 22.11 24.26 -4.79
CA PHE A 130 20.95 23.81 -5.56
C PHE A 130 19.64 24.47 -5.13
N ASP A 131 19.71 25.52 -4.31
CA ASP A 131 18.52 26.30 -4.00
C ASP A 131 17.90 26.86 -5.30
N GLY A 132 16.59 26.60 -5.48
CA GLY A 132 15.85 26.96 -6.69
C GLY A 132 16.19 26.14 -7.95
N VAL A 133 16.98 25.07 -7.83
CA VAL A 133 17.34 24.16 -8.93
C VAL A 133 16.47 22.91 -8.88
N ASN A 134 16.02 22.44 -10.04
CA ASN A 134 15.35 21.13 -10.12
C ASN A 134 16.41 20.01 -10.03
N VAL A 135 16.53 19.42 -8.85
CA VAL A 135 17.61 18.46 -8.54
C VAL A 135 17.45 17.09 -9.19
N VAL A 136 16.31 16.82 -9.83
CA VAL A 136 16.04 15.59 -10.57
C VAL A 136 16.50 15.68 -12.02
N THR A 137 16.52 16.88 -12.60
CA THR A 137 16.82 17.09 -14.03
C THR A 137 18.12 17.86 -14.28
N ASP A 138 18.64 18.58 -13.29
CA ASP A 138 19.89 19.33 -13.41
C ASP A 138 21.11 18.39 -13.33
N GLY A 139 21.95 18.42 -14.36
CA GLY A 139 23.11 17.53 -14.48
C GLY A 139 24.15 17.72 -13.38
N ASP A 140 24.37 18.96 -12.90
CA ASP A 140 25.29 19.23 -11.80
C ASP A 140 24.73 18.66 -10.48
N ALA A 141 23.43 18.87 -10.23
CA ALA A 141 22.79 18.34 -9.04
C ALA A 141 22.82 16.79 -9.00
N ILE A 142 22.54 16.13 -10.13
CA ILE A 142 22.65 14.66 -10.23
C ILE A 142 24.09 14.20 -10.01
N MET A 143 25.07 14.85 -10.59
CA MET A 143 26.49 14.53 -10.39
C MET A 143 26.88 14.59 -8.91
N TRP A 144 26.42 15.62 -8.18
CA TRP A 144 26.74 15.77 -6.76
C TRP A 144 25.98 14.76 -5.88
N GLN A 145 24.75 14.45 -6.20
CA GLN A 145 24.01 13.35 -5.56
C GLN A 145 24.72 11.99 -5.72
N VAL A 146 25.19 11.69 -6.94
CA VAL A 146 25.95 10.45 -7.21
C VAL A 146 27.24 10.39 -6.38
N ARG A 147 27.99 11.51 -6.27
CA ARG A 147 29.20 11.58 -5.44
C ARG A 147 28.90 11.36 -3.96
N TYR A 148 27.83 12.00 -3.47
CA TYR A 148 27.33 11.87 -2.11
C TYR A 148 26.93 10.43 -1.79
N VAL A 149 26.09 9.84 -2.61
CA VAL A 149 25.62 8.45 -2.44
C VAL A 149 26.78 7.47 -2.43
N ARG A 150 27.70 7.58 -3.39
CA ARG A 150 28.88 6.72 -3.44
C ARG A 150 29.75 6.85 -2.19
N ARG A 151 29.94 8.05 -1.65
CA ARG A 151 30.72 8.25 -0.44
C ARG A 151 30.08 7.58 0.76
N LEU A 152 28.79 7.83 1.03
CA LEU A 152 28.10 7.24 2.17
C LEU A 152 28.05 5.72 2.08
N VAL A 153 27.67 5.17 0.93
CA VAL A 153 27.57 3.72 0.75
C VAL A 153 28.92 3.06 0.93
N ARG A 154 30.00 3.59 0.32
CA ARG A 154 31.37 3.06 0.46
C ARG A 154 31.83 3.04 1.92
N ASP A 155 31.59 4.11 2.64
CA ASP A 155 32.08 4.25 4.01
C ASP A 155 31.32 3.37 5.01
N LEU A 156 30.08 2.98 4.68
CA LEU A 156 29.17 2.30 5.61
C LEU A 156 28.77 0.89 5.18
N ARG A 157 29.10 0.46 3.95
CA ARG A 157 28.65 -0.83 3.38
C ARG A 157 28.99 -2.06 4.24
N ASP A 158 30.05 -2.02 5.02
CA ASP A 158 30.46 -3.14 5.85
C ASP A 158 29.75 -3.15 7.22
N HIS A 159 28.90 -2.14 7.51
CA HIS A 159 28.25 -2.03 8.80
C HIS A 159 27.06 -3.00 8.92
N PRO A 160 27.04 -3.91 9.93
CA PRO A 160 26.04 -4.97 10.01
C PRO A 160 24.63 -4.47 10.35
N ALA A 161 24.46 -3.30 10.95
CA ALA A 161 23.15 -2.73 11.24
C ALA A 161 22.39 -2.33 9.97
N ILE A 162 23.08 -2.00 8.87
CA ILE A 162 22.42 -1.57 7.64
C ILE A 162 21.81 -2.79 6.93
N ALA A 163 20.49 -2.73 6.71
CA ALA A 163 19.73 -3.79 6.05
C ALA A 163 19.51 -3.51 4.57
N ALA A 164 19.29 -2.25 4.20
CA ALA A 164 19.00 -1.83 2.84
C ALA A 164 19.41 -0.37 2.59
N TRP A 165 19.60 -0.04 1.32
CA TRP A 165 19.79 1.32 0.83
C TRP A 165 18.51 1.77 0.13
N ASP A 166 17.89 2.79 0.66
CA ASP A 166 16.74 3.44 0.04
C ASP A 166 17.23 4.62 -0.82
N LEU A 167 16.65 4.81 -2.02
CA LEU A 167 17.03 5.91 -2.92
C LEU A 167 16.94 7.26 -2.21
N GLY A 168 15.99 7.42 -1.31
CA GLY A 168 15.80 8.60 -0.47
C GLY A 168 14.35 8.75 -0.03
N ASN A 169 14.02 9.89 0.58
CA ASN A 169 12.66 10.13 1.04
C ASN A 169 11.80 10.78 -0.04
N GLU A 170 10.72 10.09 -0.45
CA GLU A 170 9.71 10.59 -1.38
C GLU A 170 10.33 11.28 -2.61
N CYS A 171 11.30 10.64 -3.24
CA CYS A 171 12.12 11.24 -4.28
C CYS A 171 11.31 11.71 -5.50
N ASN A 172 10.12 11.17 -5.72
CA ASN A 172 9.20 11.66 -6.72
C ASN A 172 8.62 13.06 -6.43
N CYS A 173 8.83 13.58 -5.21
CA CYS A 173 8.48 14.95 -4.81
C CYS A 173 9.64 15.94 -4.89
N LEU A 174 10.86 15.49 -5.25
CA LEU A 174 12.05 16.36 -5.33
C LEU A 174 12.00 17.42 -6.45
N GLY A 175 11.22 17.18 -7.50
CA GLY A 175 11.08 18.10 -8.62
C GLY A 175 10.24 17.54 -9.76
N GLU A 176 9.71 18.44 -10.58
CA GLU A 176 8.95 18.09 -11.77
C GLU A 176 9.88 17.44 -12.83
N SER A 177 9.42 16.38 -13.48
CA SER A 177 10.19 15.71 -14.52
C SER A 177 9.29 14.84 -15.40
N SER A 178 9.72 14.59 -16.63
CA SER A 178 9.17 13.53 -17.45
C SER A 178 9.50 12.14 -16.87
N GLN A 179 8.81 11.09 -17.33
CA GLN A 179 9.11 9.72 -16.93
C GLN A 179 10.56 9.32 -17.25
N GLY A 180 11.06 9.70 -18.43
CA GLY A 180 12.42 9.39 -18.86
C GLY A 180 13.50 10.11 -18.04
N GLU A 181 13.29 11.37 -17.68
CA GLU A 181 14.21 12.12 -16.82
C GLU A 181 14.24 11.51 -15.40
N PHE A 182 13.09 11.18 -14.85
CA PHE A 182 13.03 10.54 -13.54
C PHE A 182 13.68 9.17 -13.53
N TRP A 183 13.42 8.35 -14.56
CA TRP A 183 14.08 7.07 -14.73
C TRP A 183 15.60 7.21 -14.80
N ALA A 184 16.11 8.20 -15.56
CA ALA A 184 17.54 8.46 -15.67
C ALA A 184 18.15 8.87 -14.32
N TRP A 185 17.46 9.72 -13.55
CA TRP A 185 17.84 10.09 -12.20
C TRP A 185 17.90 8.85 -11.27
N MET A 186 16.83 8.06 -11.22
CA MET A 186 16.79 6.83 -10.41
C MET A 186 17.92 5.87 -10.79
N ASN A 187 18.16 5.69 -12.11
CA ASN A 187 19.22 4.83 -12.59
C ASN A 187 20.60 5.33 -12.14
N ALA A 188 20.84 6.63 -12.15
CA ALA A 188 22.10 7.22 -11.68
C ALA A 188 22.32 6.93 -10.19
N VAL A 189 21.30 7.11 -9.34
CA VAL A 189 21.39 6.88 -7.90
C VAL A 189 21.50 5.38 -7.58
N ALA A 190 20.63 4.53 -8.15
CA ALA A 190 20.67 3.08 -7.94
C ALA A 190 21.99 2.44 -8.42
N SER A 191 22.52 2.90 -9.55
CA SER A 191 23.83 2.46 -10.06
C SER A 191 24.97 2.90 -9.15
N ALA A 192 24.90 4.10 -8.58
CA ALA A 192 25.88 4.59 -7.60
C ALA A 192 25.90 3.74 -6.34
N ILE A 193 24.74 3.33 -5.85
CA ILE A 193 24.63 2.40 -4.70
C ILE A 193 25.27 1.06 -5.06
N ARG A 194 24.84 0.42 -6.14
CA ARG A 194 25.28 -0.93 -6.52
C ARG A 194 26.76 -1.02 -6.86
N LEU A 195 27.35 0.08 -7.34
CA LEU A 195 28.80 0.16 -7.59
C LEU A 195 29.61 0.02 -6.30
N GLU A 196 29.13 0.56 -5.20
CA GLU A 196 29.84 0.54 -3.92
C GLU A 196 29.39 -0.64 -3.01
N ASP A 197 28.10 -1.04 -3.08
CA ASP A 197 27.53 -2.17 -2.36
C ASP A 197 26.51 -2.94 -3.22
N SER A 198 26.92 -4.12 -3.68
CA SER A 198 26.05 -5.05 -4.43
C SER A 198 25.42 -6.12 -3.54
N SER A 199 25.67 -6.11 -2.22
CA SER A 199 25.23 -7.14 -1.30
C SER A 199 23.86 -6.86 -0.67
N ARG A 200 23.49 -5.58 -0.52
CA ARG A 200 22.23 -5.16 0.08
C ARG A 200 21.21 -4.76 -0.99
N PRO A 201 19.90 -4.96 -0.72
CA PRO A 201 18.87 -4.53 -1.63
C PRO A 201 18.77 -3.01 -1.71
N VAL A 202 18.36 -2.53 -2.88
CA VAL A 202 17.99 -1.13 -3.14
C VAL A 202 16.48 -1.02 -3.03
N VAL A 203 16.03 -0.07 -2.19
CA VAL A 203 14.61 0.21 -1.90
C VAL A 203 14.16 1.46 -2.63
N SER A 204 12.87 1.58 -2.95
CA SER A 204 12.41 2.63 -3.87
C SER A 204 12.17 4.00 -3.24
N GLY A 205 11.75 4.09 -1.98
CA GLY A 205 11.53 5.36 -1.25
C GLY A 205 10.52 6.31 -1.91
N MET A 206 9.42 5.81 -2.47
CA MET A 206 8.48 6.61 -3.26
C MET A 206 7.13 6.79 -2.57
N HIS A 207 6.52 7.96 -2.78
CA HIS A 207 5.21 8.31 -2.29
C HIS A 207 4.16 8.26 -3.41
N ALA A 208 3.04 7.58 -3.18
CA ALA A 208 1.78 7.68 -3.93
C ALA A 208 1.92 7.69 -5.48
N LEU A 209 2.76 6.81 -6.05
CA LEU A 209 3.08 6.79 -7.50
C LEU A 209 1.85 6.69 -8.42
N SER A 210 0.80 6.02 -7.97
CA SER A 210 -0.40 5.76 -8.76
C SER A 210 -1.70 6.10 -8.02
N THR A 211 -1.63 6.75 -6.87
CA THR A 211 -2.79 6.90 -5.97
C THR A 211 -3.29 8.33 -5.81
N ASN A 212 -2.54 9.35 -6.22
CA ASN A 212 -2.94 10.76 -6.07
C ASN A 212 -3.05 11.56 -7.39
N GLY A 213 -2.83 10.94 -8.53
CA GLY A 213 -2.98 11.60 -9.86
C GLY A 213 -1.94 12.65 -10.20
N MET A 214 -1.05 13.03 -9.27
CA MET A 214 -0.07 14.12 -9.49
C MET A 214 1.19 13.67 -10.21
N ALA A 215 1.55 12.41 -10.17
CA ALA A 215 2.74 11.92 -10.82
C ALA A 215 2.45 10.60 -11.53
N ARG A 216 2.21 10.65 -12.83
CA ARG A 216 2.16 9.45 -13.68
C ARG A 216 3.55 8.83 -13.81
N ARG A 217 4.05 8.26 -12.72
CA ARG A 217 5.33 7.54 -12.68
C ARG A 217 5.04 6.06 -12.56
N PRO A 218 5.16 5.28 -13.66
CA PRO A 218 4.79 3.88 -13.66
C PRO A 218 5.57 3.10 -12.58
N ILE A 219 4.86 2.32 -11.79
CA ILE A 219 5.44 1.44 -10.76
C ILE A 219 6.49 0.51 -11.38
N ARG A 220 6.26 0.04 -12.61
CA ARG A 220 7.21 -0.81 -13.34
C ARG A 220 8.58 -0.17 -13.54
N LEU A 221 8.65 1.13 -13.83
CA LEU A 221 9.93 1.82 -14.01
C LEU A 221 10.74 1.87 -12.72
N ASN A 222 10.08 1.96 -11.57
CA ASN A 222 10.74 1.83 -10.27
C ASN A 222 11.25 0.40 -10.03
N ALA A 223 10.42 -0.60 -10.36
CA ALA A 223 10.76 -2.01 -10.22
C ALA A 223 11.90 -2.49 -11.12
N GLU A 224 12.16 -1.80 -12.25
CA GLU A 224 13.33 -2.08 -13.09
C GLU A 224 14.65 -1.77 -12.37
N LEU A 225 14.66 -0.74 -11.52
CA LEU A 225 15.86 -0.16 -10.94
C LEU A 225 16.03 -0.47 -9.45
N THR A 226 14.99 -0.98 -8.77
CA THR A 226 15.02 -1.31 -7.34
C THR A 226 14.69 -2.78 -7.10
N ASP A 227 15.13 -3.30 -5.97
CA ASP A 227 14.94 -4.72 -5.61
C ASP A 227 13.66 -4.91 -4.79
N ILE A 228 13.27 -3.87 -4.04
CA ILE A 228 12.10 -3.84 -3.17
C ILE A 228 11.34 -2.54 -3.41
N LEU A 229 10.03 -2.63 -3.59
CA LEU A 229 9.14 -1.47 -3.69
C LEU A 229 8.62 -1.06 -2.31
N THR A 230 8.25 0.20 -2.19
CA THR A 230 7.69 0.76 -0.97
C THR A 230 6.50 1.65 -1.24
N VAL A 231 5.64 1.81 -0.23
CA VAL A 231 4.47 2.68 -0.25
C VAL A 231 4.41 3.56 1.00
N HIS A 232 3.87 4.77 0.83
CA HIS A 232 3.55 5.70 1.92
C HIS A 232 2.03 5.96 1.94
N PRO A 233 1.22 5.01 2.45
CA PRO A 233 -0.23 5.00 2.31
C PRO A 233 -0.93 5.90 3.34
N TYR A 234 -0.85 7.20 3.17
CA TYR A 234 -1.62 8.14 3.99
C TYR A 234 -3.03 8.32 3.43
N PRO A 235 -4.09 7.91 4.13
CA PRO A 235 -5.46 8.03 3.62
C PRO A 235 -5.86 9.45 3.28
N PHE A 236 -5.34 10.43 3.99
CA PHE A 236 -5.64 11.85 3.76
C PHE A 236 -5.14 12.35 2.40
N PHE A 237 -4.01 11.82 1.91
CA PHE A 237 -3.42 12.21 0.63
C PHE A 237 -3.79 11.26 -0.51
N THR A 238 -4.47 10.15 -0.21
CA THR A 238 -4.79 9.12 -1.19
C THR A 238 -6.25 9.21 -1.63
N SER A 239 -6.46 9.25 -2.96
CA SER A 239 -7.79 9.38 -3.54
C SER A 239 -8.74 8.26 -3.10
N GLY A 240 -9.91 8.64 -2.56
CA GLY A 240 -10.94 7.72 -2.12
C GLY A 240 -10.74 7.07 -0.76
N CYS A 241 -9.65 7.36 -0.04
CA CYS A 241 -9.36 6.73 1.25
C CYS A 241 -9.95 7.49 2.45
N SER A 242 -9.96 8.83 2.44
CA SER A 242 -10.42 9.67 3.56
C SER A 242 -11.94 9.85 3.65
N ALA A 243 -12.74 9.03 2.97
CA ALA A 243 -14.21 9.16 2.97
C ALA A 243 -14.88 8.58 4.22
N GLU A 244 -14.13 7.94 5.10
CA GLU A 244 -14.61 7.23 6.29
C GLU A 244 -13.66 7.44 7.47
N PRO A 245 -14.11 7.21 8.73
CA PRO A 245 -13.24 7.24 9.91
C PRO A 245 -12.05 6.29 9.79
N PHE A 246 -10.97 6.60 10.53
CA PHE A 246 -9.69 5.93 10.40
C PHE A 246 -9.71 4.46 10.80
N ASP A 247 -10.60 4.04 11.69
CA ASP A 247 -10.79 2.67 12.20
C ASP A 247 -11.87 1.90 11.42
N THR A 248 -11.90 2.02 10.11
CA THR A 248 -12.84 1.33 9.21
C THR A 248 -12.12 0.51 8.15
N MET A 249 -12.82 -0.45 7.57
CA MET A 249 -12.30 -1.36 6.55
C MET A 249 -11.52 -0.66 5.42
N ARG A 250 -12.02 0.50 4.98
CA ARG A 250 -11.38 1.30 3.94
C ARG A 250 -9.97 1.71 4.35
N ASN A 251 -9.81 2.28 5.53
CA ASN A 251 -8.52 2.78 5.99
C ASN A 251 -7.58 1.67 6.48
N GLU A 252 -8.13 0.62 7.10
CA GLU A 252 -7.34 -0.50 7.61
C GLU A 252 -6.74 -1.37 6.50
N LEU A 253 -7.45 -1.51 5.37
CA LEU A 253 -6.99 -2.26 4.20
C LEU A 253 -6.20 -1.41 3.20
N HIS A 254 -6.24 -0.08 3.30
CA HIS A 254 -5.53 0.81 2.38
C HIS A 254 -4.03 0.51 2.28
N PRO A 255 -3.26 0.36 3.38
CA PRO A 255 -1.84 0.06 3.30
C PRO A 255 -1.56 -1.25 2.56
N SER A 256 -2.34 -2.28 2.84
CA SER A 256 -2.21 -3.58 2.17
C SER A 256 -2.58 -3.52 0.70
N ALA A 257 -3.65 -2.82 0.35
CA ALA A 257 -4.10 -2.69 -1.03
C ALA A 257 -3.07 -1.96 -1.92
N GLU A 258 -2.50 -0.85 -1.42
CA GLU A 258 -1.50 -0.07 -2.15
C GLU A 258 -0.21 -0.87 -2.33
N ALA A 259 0.28 -1.52 -1.27
CA ALA A 259 1.49 -2.33 -1.35
C ALA A 259 1.32 -3.57 -2.27
N LEU A 260 0.16 -4.22 -2.23
CA LEU A 260 -0.15 -5.33 -3.15
C LEU A 260 -0.28 -4.87 -4.60
N LEU A 261 -0.83 -3.68 -4.85
CA LEU A 261 -0.87 -3.08 -6.19
C LEU A 261 0.55 -2.85 -6.72
N TYR A 262 1.44 -2.28 -5.89
CA TYR A 262 2.84 -2.07 -6.28
C TYR A 262 3.55 -3.39 -6.52
N ALA A 263 3.41 -4.36 -5.63
CA ALA A 263 4.01 -5.69 -5.81
C ALA A 263 3.51 -6.38 -7.09
N GLY A 264 2.21 -6.31 -7.36
CA GLY A 264 1.59 -6.92 -8.53
C GLY A 264 1.99 -6.27 -9.86
N LEU A 265 2.01 -4.94 -9.92
CA LEU A 265 2.41 -4.20 -11.13
C LEU A 265 3.92 -4.23 -11.36
N GLY A 266 4.71 -4.16 -10.28
CA GLY A 266 6.17 -4.13 -10.35
C GLY A 266 6.83 -5.51 -10.42
N GLY A 267 6.14 -6.58 -10.01
CA GLY A 267 6.72 -7.92 -9.89
C GLY A 267 7.86 -7.99 -8.88
N ARG A 268 7.81 -7.18 -7.83
CA ARG A 268 8.81 -7.09 -6.75
C ARG A 268 8.14 -7.19 -5.38
N PRO A 269 8.83 -7.70 -4.35
CA PRO A 269 8.32 -7.59 -2.98
C PRO A 269 8.12 -6.13 -2.60
N CYS A 270 7.14 -5.90 -1.71
CA CYS A 270 6.80 -4.56 -1.23
C CYS A 270 6.65 -4.54 0.29
N PHE A 271 6.93 -3.40 0.91
CA PHE A 271 6.59 -3.15 2.31
C PHE A 271 6.03 -1.73 2.50
N ILE A 272 5.34 -1.54 3.61
CA ILE A 272 4.80 -0.26 4.04
C ILE A 272 5.92 0.49 4.75
N GLU A 273 6.57 1.40 4.04
CA GLU A 273 7.77 2.09 4.49
C GLU A 273 7.47 3.30 5.37
N GLU A 274 6.29 3.89 5.16
CA GLU A 274 5.84 5.03 5.94
C GLU A 274 4.31 5.04 6.00
N VAL A 275 3.76 5.15 7.19
CA VAL A 275 2.31 5.23 7.41
C VAL A 275 2.00 5.94 8.72
N GLY A 276 0.90 6.66 8.75
CA GLY A 276 0.42 7.38 9.94
C GLY A 276 -0.97 7.96 9.72
N ASN A 277 -1.52 8.62 10.74
CA ASN A 277 -2.87 9.20 10.70
C ASN A 277 -2.90 10.73 10.58
N LEU A 278 -1.76 11.40 10.49
CA LEU A 278 -1.61 12.87 10.51
C LEU A 278 -2.07 13.54 11.82
N GLY A 279 -2.00 12.79 12.93
CA GLY A 279 -2.18 13.34 14.29
C GLY A 279 -3.60 13.40 14.82
N GLY A 280 -3.75 14.01 15.98
CA GLY A 280 -5.01 14.09 16.71
C GLY A 280 -6.13 14.87 16.02
N GLY A 281 -5.80 15.69 15.02
CA GLY A 281 -6.77 16.39 14.18
C GLY A 281 -7.54 15.49 13.21
N VAL A 282 -7.02 14.28 12.95
CA VAL A 282 -7.64 13.31 12.01
C VAL A 282 -8.33 12.17 12.76
N ALA A 283 -7.69 11.60 13.77
CA ALA A 283 -8.27 10.51 14.57
C ALA A 283 -7.79 10.56 16.03
N SER A 284 -8.63 10.07 16.96
CA SER A 284 -8.19 9.89 18.35
C SER A 284 -7.10 8.82 18.43
N ARG A 285 -6.35 8.82 19.53
CA ARG A 285 -5.27 7.83 19.78
C ARG A 285 -5.80 6.40 19.81
N GLU A 286 -7.03 6.19 20.34
CA GLU A 286 -7.68 4.89 20.44
C GLU A 286 -8.08 4.38 19.04
N ARG A 287 -8.66 5.24 18.18
CA ARG A 287 -9.00 4.88 16.80
C ARG A 287 -7.75 4.59 15.97
N THR A 288 -6.66 5.33 16.21
CA THR A 288 -5.38 5.08 15.57
C THR A 288 -4.82 3.70 15.96
N ALA A 289 -4.88 3.35 17.24
CA ALA A 289 -4.45 2.03 17.74
C ALA A 289 -5.30 0.91 17.15
N ALA A 290 -6.62 1.07 17.11
CA ALA A 290 -7.54 0.10 16.51
C ALA A 290 -7.24 -0.17 15.03
N ASN A 291 -7.02 0.91 14.23
CA ASN A 291 -6.59 0.80 12.84
C ASN A 291 -5.27 0.03 12.70
N VAL A 292 -4.26 0.40 13.47
CA VAL A 292 -2.92 -0.19 13.38
C VAL A 292 -2.94 -1.67 13.72
N ARG A 293 -3.74 -2.10 14.71
CA ARG A 293 -3.94 -3.53 15.00
C ARG A 293 -4.36 -4.28 13.75
N CYS A 294 -5.46 -3.89 13.11
CA CYS A 294 -5.97 -4.54 11.91
C CYS A 294 -5.00 -4.44 10.72
N ALA A 295 -4.38 -3.27 10.52
CA ALA A 295 -3.45 -3.03 9.43
C ALA A 295 -2.18 -3.89 9.52
N LEU A 296 -1.62 -4.10 10.73
CA LEU A 296 -0.45 -4.96 10.95
C LEU A 296 -0.73 -6.42 10.58
N TYR A 297 -1.81 -7.00 11.12
CA TYR A 297 -2.18 -8.37 10.79
C TYR A 297 -2.57 -8.53 9.32
N SER A 298 -3.23 -7.50 8.75
CA SER A 298 -3.56 -7.49 7.32
C SER A 298 -2.31 -7.43 6.45
N ALA A 299 -1.34 -6.60 6.77
CA ALA A 299 -0.08 -6.49 6.03
C ALA A 299 0.71 -7.81 6.09
N TRP A 300 0.83 -8.41 7.29
CA TRP A 300 1.49 -9.71 7.49
C TRP A 300 0.80 -10.82 6.70
N ALA A 301 -0.53 -10.93 6.81
CA ALA A 301 -1.33 -11.95 6.12
C ALA A 301 -1.39 -11.75 4.59
N ASN A 302 -1.02 -10.59 4.07
CA ASN A 302 -0.99 -10.28 2.64
C ASN A 302 0.42 -10.36 2.03
N ASP A 303 1.35 -11.10 2.61
CA ASP A 303 2.72 -11.33 2.11
C ASP A 303 3.59 -10.08 2.01
N LEU A 304 3.26 -9.00 2.72
CA LEU A 304 4.10 -7.80 2.76
C LEU A 304 5.32 -8.04 3.66
N ARG A 305 6.39 -7.29 3.44
CA ARG A 305 7.67 -7.54 4.14
C ARG A 305 7.80 -6.80 5.46
N GLY A 306 7.04 -5.73 5.66
CA GLY A 306 7.14 -4.95 6.90
C GLY A 306 6.20 -3.75 6.94
N TYR A 307 6.22 -3.09 8.10
CA TYR A 307 5.38 -1.96 8.43
C TYR A 307 6.15 -0.97 9.30
N LEU A 308 6.40 0.23 8.78
CA LEU A 308 7.10 1.30 9.48
C LEU A 308 6.17 2.48 9.75
N TRP A 309 6.01 2.83 11.01
CA TRP A 309 5.20 3.97 11.43
C TRP A 309 5.93 5.31 11.21
N TRP A 310 5.23 6.36 10.86
CA TRP A 310 5.72 7.73 10.88
C TRP A 310 5.20 8.44 12.12
N CYS A 311 6.01 8.76 13.11
CA CYS A 311 7.44 8.48 13.32
C CYS A 311 7.67 8.06 14.80
N ASN A 312 8.91 8.10 15.29
CA ASN A 312 9.23 7.65 16.65
C ASN A 312 8.64 8.56 17.76
N ALA A 313 8.67 9.89 17.61
CA ALA A 313 8.28 10.82 18.66
C ALA A 313 7.44 12.01 18.14
N ASP A 314 6.61 12.58 19.01
CA ASP A 314 5.94 13.86 18.75
C ASP A 314 6.96 15.00 18.73
N LEU A 315 6.92 15.80 17.68
CA LEU A 315 7.84 16.92 17.43
C LEU A 315 7.20 18.30 17.63
N GLY A 316 6.04 18.35 18.30
CA GLY A 316 5.24 19.56 18.46
C GLY A 316 5.86 20.68 19.31
N HIS A 317 6.96 20.40 20.01
CA HIS A 317 7.71 21.36 20.82
C HIS A 317 8.81 22.10 20.01
N LEU A 318 9.07 21.68 18.78
CA LEU A 318 10.11 22.26 17.95
C LEU A 318 9.59 23.51 17.23
N ASP A 319 10.35 24.62 17.29
CA ASP A 319 9.99 25.95 16.79
C ASP A 319 10.76 26.35 15.53
N PHE A 320 11.04 25.38 14.65
CA PHE A 320 11.73 25.60 13.39
C PHE A 320 11.13 24.75 12.27
N PRO A 321 11.39 25.08 10.98
CA PRO A 321 10.84 24.35 9.85
C PRO A 321 11.26 22.85 9.82
N PRO A 322 10.30 21.95 9.53
CA PRO A 322 8.91 22.20 9.13
C PRO A 322 7.93 22.31 10.30
N TYR A 323 8.35 22.11 11.54
CA TYR A 323 7.48 21.91 12.71
C TYR A 323 6.78 23.18 13.18
N ASP A 324 7.34 24.36 12.87
CA ASP A 324 6.78 25.67 13.23
C ASP A 324 5.61 26.11 12.31
N TRP A 325 5.46 25.50 11.13
CA TRP A 325 4.41 25.87 10.18
C TRP A 325 3.52 24.71 9.74
N SER A 326 4.00 23.47 9.76
CA SER A 326 3.22 22.29 9.40
C SER A 326 2.57 21.65 10.63
N SER A 327 1.27 21.89 10.83
CA SER A 327 0.52 21.25 11.93
C SER A 327 0.50 19.72 11.83
N ASN A 328 0.62 19.18 10.64
CA ASN A 328 0.60 17.73 10.41
C ASN A 328 1.83 17.00 10.97
N GLU A 329 2.94 17.68 11.17
CA GLU A 329 4.20 17.08 11.60
C GLU A 329 4.41 17.04 13.12
N ARG A 330 3.43 17.49 13.91
CA ARG A 330 3.62 17.77 15.32
C ARG A 330 3.28 16.64 16.28
N GLU A 331 2.34 15.75 15.91
CA GLU A 331 1.74 14.75 16.82
C GLU A 331 1.73 13.33 16.23
N LEU A 332 2.70 13.00 15.38
CA LEU A 332 2.74 11.76 14.61
C LEU A 332 3.48 10.62 15.32
N GLY A 333 4.15 10.92 16.43
CA GLY A 333 5.04 10.00 17.12
C GLY A 333 4.39 8.77 17.74
N LEU A 334 5.19 7.73 17.93
CA LEU A 334 4.89 6.59 18.80
C LEU A 334 4.97 6.99 20.29
N PHE A 335 5.88 7.89 20.61
CA PHE A 335 5.98 8.52 21.94
C PHE A 335 5.44 9.94 21.88
N ASP A 336 4.77 10.37 22.94
CA ASP A 336 4.36 11.77 23.10
C ASP A 336 5.57 12.65 23.49
N GLN A 337 5.37 13.98 23.52
CA GLN A 337 6.40 14.97 23.87
C GLN A 337 7.04 14.77 25.26
N THR A 338 6.39 14.00 26.13
CA THR A 338 6.91 13.67 27.47
C THR A 338 7.64 12.34 27.53
N GLY A 339 7.79 11.67 26.38
CA GLY A 339 8.41 10.35 26.27
C GLY A 339 7.51 9.18 26.69
N ARG A 340 6.18 9.40 26.83
CA ARG A 340 5.24 8.33 27.14
C ARG A 340 4.78 7.65 25.86
N ALA A 341 4.71 6.32 25.89
CA ALA A 341 4.16 5.51 24.81
C ALA A 341 2.69 5.90 24.53
N LYS A 342 2.34 5.98 23.25
CA LYS A 342 0.96 6.12 22.81
C LYS A 342 0.35 4.75 22.52
N PRO A 343 -0.99 4.60 22.57
CA PRO A 343 -1.67 3.32 22.31
C PRO A 343 -1.28 2.62 21.00
N VAL A 344 -0.86 3.37 19.98
CA VAL A 344 -0.35 2.81 18.73
C VAL A 344 0.92 1.99 18.94
N LEU A 345 1.83 2.42 19.82
CA LEU A 345 3.03 1.66 20.15
C LEU A 345 2.70 0.39 20.93
N ASP A 346 1.71 0.43 21.81
CA ASP A 346 1.24 -0.76 22.55
C ASP A 346 0.72 -1.84 21.58
N GLU A 347 0.01 -1.45 20.51
CA GLU A 347 -0.45 -2.39 19.47
C GLU A 347 0.73 -2.97 18.67
N MET A 348 1.71 -2.14 18.30
CA MET A 348 2.92 -2.61 17.60
C MET A 348 3.73 -3.58 18.47
N HIS A 349 3.86 -3.27 19.78
CA HIS A 349 4.51 -4.16 20.75
C HIS A 349 3.76 -5.49 20.88
N SER A 350 2.43 -5.44 21.03
CA SER A 350 1.59 -6.64 21.14
C SER A 350 1.70 -7.52 19.90
N PHE A 351 1.72 -6.92 18.70
CA PHE A 351 1.90 -7.64 17.45
C PHE A 351 3.31 -8.25 17.32
N ALA A 352 4.35 -7.53 17.71
CA ALA A 352 5.73 -8.07 17.72
C ALA A 352 5.83 -9.28 18.67
N ALA A 353 5.29 -9.18 19.88
CA ALA A 353 5.22 -10.28 20.83
C ALA A 353 4.41 -11.47 20.30
N PHE A 354 3.32 -11.21 19.58
CA PHE A 354 2.55 -12.25 18.90
C PHE A 354 3.40 -12.98 17.86
N LEU A 355 4.13 -12.27 16.99
CA LEU A 355 5.01 -12.90 15.99
C LEU A 355 6.09 -13.76 16.67
N ASP A 356 6.72 -13.27 17.73
CA ASP A 356 7.75 -13.99 18.50
C ASP A 356 7.18 -15.25 19.19
N SER A 357 5.85 -15.32 19.44
CA SER A 357 5.18 -16.48 20.06
C SER A 357 4.84 -17.60 19.08
N LEU A 358 4.91 -17.33 17.76
CA LEU A 358 4.53 -18.31 16.74
C LEU A 358 5.57 -19.44 16.63
N PRO A 359 5.13 -20.70 16.37
CA PRO A 359 6.05 -21.84 16.26
C PRO A 359 6.80 -21.91 14.92
N PHE A 360 6.75 -20.84 14.11
CA PHE A 360 7.42 -20.73 12.81
C PHE A 360 7.93 -19.29 12.61
N GLU A 361 9.03 -19.17 11.86
CA GLU A 361 9.64 -17.87 11.58
C GLU A 361 9.10 -17.17 10.33
N ALA A 362 8.51 -17.92 9.41
CA ALA A 362 8.02 -17.42 8.14
C ALA A 362 6.60 -17.94 7.89
N LEU A 363 5.68 -17.01 7.60
CA LEU A 363 4.32 -17.34 7.20
C LEU A 363 4.34 -17.91 5.78
N PRO A 364 3.72 -19.07 5.52
CA PRO A 364 3.53 -19.56 4.16
C PRO A 364 2.77 -18.53 3.29
N PRO A 365 3.02 -18.52 1.97
CA PRO A 365 2.26 -17.65 1.06
C PRO A 365 0.76 -17.88 1.23
N ARG A 366 0.00 -16.80 1.17
CA ARG A 366 -1.46 -16.87 1.20
C ARG A 366 -2.00 -17.54 -0.06
N ARG A 367 -3.13 -18.19 0.04
CA ARG A 367 -3.89 -18.66 -1.10
C ARG A 367 -4.43 -17.46 -1.89
N ILE A 368 -4.27 -17.49 -3.22
CA ILE A 368 -4.83 -16.50 -4.14
C ILE A 368 -5.97 -17.16 -4.93
N ASP A 369 -7.13 -16.55 -4.92
CA ASP A 369 -8.33 -17.05 -5.59
C ASP A 369 -8.52 -16.46 -6.99
N ALA A 370 -8.11 -15.18 -7.16
CA ALA A 370 -8.26 -14.49 -8.42
C ALA A 370 -7.15 -13.47 -8.69
N VAL A 371 -6.95 -13.17 -9.97
CA VAL A 371 -6.05 -12.12 -10.44
C VAL A 371 -6.87 -10.92 -10.89
N ALA A 372 -6.74 -9.79 -10.19
CA ALA A 372 -7.32 -8.52 -10.59
C ALA A 372 -6.39 -7.81 -11.58
N VAL A 373 -6.87 -7.64 -12.80
CA VAL A 373 -6.13 -7.03 -13.91
C VAL A 373 -6.44 -5.55 -13.98
N VAL A 374 -5.41 -4.73 -13.79
CA VAL A 374 -5.51 -3.27 -13.62
C VAL A 374 -5.00 -2.55 -14.88
N PRO A 375 -5.64 -1.45 -15.33
CA PRO A 375 -5.13 -0.66 -16.44
C PRO A 375 -3.85 0.06 -16.05
N GLU A 376 -2.86 0.10 -16.96
CA GLU A 376 -1.58 0.77 -16.74
C GLU A 376 -1.46 2.12 -17.47
N ARG A 377 -2.44 2.43 -18.35
CA ARG A 377 -2.45 3.64 -19.17
C ARG A 377 -3.15 4.82 -18.53
N GLU A 378 -3.92 4.56 -17.48
CA GLU A 378 -4.68 5.53 -16.71
C GLU A 378 -4.55 5.28 -15.22
N GLU A 379 -5.14 6.17 -14.40
CA GLU A 379 -5.19 6.00 -12.96
C GLU A 379 -6.17 4.87 -12.60
N GLY A 380 -5.64 3.68 -12.35
CA GLY A 380 -6.42 2.49 -11.98
C GLY A 380 -6.68 2.35 -10.48
N TRP A 381 -6.19 3.27 -9.63
CA TRP A 381 -6.21 3.11 -8.17
C TRP A 381 -7.61 2.87 -7.60
N LYS A 382 -8.58 3.74 -7.90
CA LYS A 382 -9.94 3.61 -7.34
C LYS A 382 -10.59 2.29 -7.71
N ALA A 383 -10.41 1.84 -8.95
CA ALA A 383 -10.95 0.56 -9.41
C ALA A 383 -10.24 -0.63 -8.73
N ALA A 384 -8.91 -0.60 -8.64
CA ALA A 384 -8.12 -1.60 -7.94
C ALA A 384 -8.48 -1.67 -6.45
N PHE A 385 -8.53 -0.52 -5.78
CA PHE A 385 -8.86 -0.44 -4.37
C PHE A 385 -10.30 -0.90 -4.08
N GLY A 386 -11.27 -0.44 -4.87
CA GLY A 386 -12.66 -0.89 -4.76
C GLY A 386 -12.81 -2.40 -4.98
N THR A 387 -12.13 -2.94 -6.00
CA THR A 387 -12.09 -4.39 -6.24
C THR A 387 -11.49 -5.13 -5.06
N PHE A 388 -10.39 -4.65 -4.46
CA PHE A 388 -9.76 -5.30 -3.31
C PHE A 388 -10.69 -5.34 -2.09
N LEU A 389 -11.34 -4.24 -1.77
CA LEU A 389 -12.26 -4.15 -0.65
C LEU A 389 -13.50 -5.05 -0.85
N LEU A 390 -14.13 -4.99 -2.03
CA LEU A 390 -15.32 -5.78 -2.36
C LEU A 390 -15.01 -7.29 -2.42
N ALA A 391 -13.85 -7.66 -2.96
CA ALA A 391 -13.36 -9.02 -2.97
C ALA A 391 -13.17 -9.53 -1.52
N ARG A 392 -12.53 -8.76 -0.65
CA ARG A 392 -12.33 -9.10 0.76
C ARG A 392 -13.67 -9.25 1.51
N GLN A 393 -14.64 -8.38 1.26
CA GLN A 393 -16.00 -8.52 1.80
C GLN A 393 -16.68 -9.79 1.31
N ALA A 394 -16.52 -10.14 0.04
CA ALA A 394 -17.09 -11.36 -0.56
C ALA A 394 -16.42 -12.66 -0.06
N GLY A 395 -15.23 -12.58 0.54
CA GLY A 395 -14.42 -13.71 0.96
C GLY A 395 -13.40 -14.16 -0.09
N LEU A 396 -13.16 -13.38 -1.14
CA LEU A 396 -12.12 -13.63 -2.15
C LEU A 396 -10.77 -13.04 -1.72
N ASP A 397 -9.71 -13.79 -1.93
CA ASP A 397 -8.34 -13.30 -1.82
C ASP A 397 -7.76 -13.07 -3.22
N ILE A 398 -7.30 -11.86 -3.49
CA ILE A 398 -6.84 -11.46 -4.83
C ILE A 398 -5.39 -10.98 -4.82
N CYS A 399 -4.72 -11.13 -5.96
CA CYS A 399 -3.51 -10.38 -6.29
C CYS A 399 -3.78 -9.46 -7.49
N PHE A 400 -2.89 -8.49 -7.70
CA PHE A 400 -2.97 -7.58 -8.84
C PHE A 400 -1.99 -7.99 -9.94
N ALA A 401 -2.36 -7.68 -11.19
CA ALA A 401 -1.47 -7.74 -12.34
C ALA A 401 -1.78 -6.58 -13.30
N GLY A 402 -0.77 -6.08 -13.96
CA GLY A 402 -0.96 -5.07 -15.00
C GLY A 402 -1.45 -5.66 -16.31
N ALA A 403 -2.37 -4.97 -16.97
CA ALA A 403 -2.98 -5.43 -18.21
C ALA A 403 -2.00 -5.61 -19.36
N GLU A 404 -0.89 -4.86 -19.39
CA GLU A 404 0.10 -4.90 -20.48
C GLU A 404 1.22 -5.92 -20.23
N GLY A 405 1.34 -6.46 -19.01
CA GLY A 405 2.35 -7.44 -18.62
C GLY A 405 1.92 -8.89 -18.79
N ASP A 406 2.78 -9.79 -18.31
CA ASP A 406 2.44 -11.20 -18.19
C ASP A 406 1.42 -11.38 -17.06
N LEU A 407 0.36 -12.12 -17.35
CA LEU A 407 -0.66 -12.44 -16.36
C LEU A 407 -0.28 -13.73 -15.62
N PRO A 408 -0.31 -13.73 -14.27
CA PRO A 408 -0.20 -14.97 -13.51
C PRO A 408 -1.26 -15.99 -13.94
N GLU A 409 -0.93 -17.29 -13.89
CA GLU A 409 -1.92 -18.33 -14.14
C GLU A 409 -2.96 -18.37 -13.02
N SER A 410 -4.23 -18.40 -13.41
CA SER A 410 -5.37 -18.44 -12.49
C SER A 410 -6.60 -19.01 -13.19
N ASP A 411 -7.48 -19.62 -12.43
CA ASP A 411 -8.79 -20.07 -12.93
C ASP A 411 -9.82 -18.93 -12.86
N PHE A 412 -9.48 -17.78 -12.23
CA PHE A 412 -10.37 -16.65 -12.10
C PHE A 412 -9.63 -15.32 -12.31
N TYR A 413 -10.08 -14.53 -13.30
CA TYR A 413 -9.58 -13.19 -13.59
C TYR A 413 -10.68 -12.15 -13.38
N ILE A 414 -10.30 -10.99 -12.86
CA ILE A 414 -11.19 -9.84 -12.68
C ILE A 414 -10.60 -8.66 -13.46
N LEU A 415 -11.26 -8.26 -14.55
CA LEU A 415 -10.91 -7.04 -15.26
C LEU A 415 -11.62 -5.88 -14.58
N VAL A 416 -10.85 -5.05 -13.87
CA VAL A 416 -11.40 -3.92 -13.07
C VAL A 416 -11.92 -2.82 -13.99
N SER A 417 -12.81 -1.96 -13.50
CA SER A 417 -13.39 -0.88 -14.30
C SER A 417 -12.33 0.09 -14.82
N GLY A 418 -12.41 0.39 -16.10
CA GLY A 418 -11.65 1.48 -16.73
C GLY A 418 -12.47 2.75 -16.80
N THR A 419 -11.81 3.90 -16.86
CA THR A 419 -12.42 5.23 -16.92
C THR A 419 -12.61 5.74 -18.35
N GLY A 420 -11.98 5.10 -19.35
CA GLY A 420 -12.02 5.51 -20.74
C GLY A 420 -11.91 4.36 -21.76
N ASP A 421 -11.87 4.72 -23.03
CA ASP A 421 -11.76 3.77 -24.15
C ASP A 421 -10.38 3.10 -24.20
N ASP A 422 -9.36 3.80 -23.77
CA ASP A 422 -7.95 3.39 -23.85
C ASP A 422 -7.45 2.75 -22.56
N SER A 423 -8.34 2.51 -21.57
CA SER A 423 -7.96 1.86 -20.31
C SER A 423 -7.28 0.53 -20.57
N TYR A 424 -7.76 -0.22 -21.52
CA TYR A 424 -7.22 -1.53 -21.91
C TYR A 424 -6.95 -1.62 -23.40
N THR A 425 -5.78 -2.14 -23.76
CA THR A 425 -5.49 -2.43 -25.17
C THR A 425 -6.36 -3.60 -25.69
N HIS A 426 -6.60 -3.60 -26.98
CA HIS A 426 -7.23 -4.75 -27.63
C HIS A 426 -6.44 -6.05 -27.45
N SER A 427 -5.12 -5.95 -27.36
CA SER A 427 -4.23 -7.07 -27.08
C SER A 427 -4.45 -7.65 -25.68
N ALA A 428 -4.55 -6.79 -24.65
CA ALA A 428 -4.87 -7.22 -23.28
C ALA A 428 -6.22 -7.92 -23.21
N TRP A 429 -7.24 -7.34 -23.87
CA TRP A 429 -8.56 -7.95 -23.98
C TRP A 429 -8.52 -9.33 -24.61
N LYS A 430 -7.83 -9.50 -25.77
CA LYS A 430 -7.68 -10.80 -26.43
C LYS A 430 -7.02 -11.85 -25.55
N ARG A 431 -5.99 -11.47 -24.81
CA ARG A 431 -5.33 -12.40 -23.88
C ARG A 431 -6.28 -12.90 -22.79
N LEU A 432 -7.10 -12.01 -22.22
CA LEU A 432 -8.08 -12.39 -21.21
C LEU A 432 -9.19 -13.27 -21.76
N VAL A 433 -9.69 -12.98 -22.97
CA VAL A 433 -10.66 -13.85 -23.66
C VAL A 433 -10.06 -15.24 -23.89
N ALA A 434 -8.80 -15.32 -24.34
CA ALA A 434 -8.12 -16.60 -24.52
C ALA A 434 -7.98 -17.40 -23.22
N LYS A 435 -7.76 -16.74 -22.06
CA LYS A 435 -7.80 -17.41 -20.75
C LYS A 435 -9.19 -17.98 -20.45
N ALA A 436 -10.26 -17.23 -20.74
CA ALA A 436 -11.63 -17.73 -20.59
C ALA A 436 -11.91 -18.89 -21.54
N GLU A 437 -11.47 -18.83 -22.81
CA GLU A 437 -11.61 -19.93 -23.77
C GLU A 437 -10.88 -21.21 -23.31
N ALA A 438 -9.74 -21.05 -22.61
CA ALA A 438 -8.97 -22.16 -22.05
C ALA A 438 -9.61 -22.81 -20.82
N GLY A 439 -10.55 -22.14 -20.13
CA GLY A 439 -11.26 -22.69 -18.98
C GLY A 439 -11.47 -21.73 -17.80
N ALA A 440 -10.81 -20.58 -17.80
CA ALA A 440 -10.93 -19.64 -16.70
C ALA A 440 -12.30 -18.92 -16.70
N THR A 441 -12.68 -18.42 -15.54
CA THR A 441 -13.77 -17.45 -15.39
C THR A 441 -13.19 -16.03 -15.50
N LEU A 442 -13.81 -15.19 -16.34
CA LEU A 442 -13.44 -13.77 -16.46
C LEU A 442 -14.62 -12.91 -15.99
N LEU A 443 -14.45 -12.18 -14.89
CA LEU A 443 -15.36 -11.13 -14.47
C LEU A 443 -14.90 -9.80 -15.06
N VAL A 444 -15.78 -9.08 -15.72
CA VAL A 444 -15.53 -7.73 -16.26
C VAL A 444 -16.48 -6.77 -15.58
N THR A 445 -15.94 -5.86 -14.77
CA THR A 445 -16.70 -4.69 -14.29
C THR A 445 -16.47 -3.53 -15.26
N LYS A 446 -17.52 -2.87 -15.73
CA LYS A 446 -17.37 -1.81 -16.74
C LYS A 446 -18.37 -0.68 -16.58
N GLY A 447 -17.87 0.53 -16.53
CA GLY A 447 -18.69 1.72 -16.79
C GLY A 447 -19.01 1.90 -18.27
N ALA A 448 -19.90 2.85 -18.54
CA ALA A 448 -20.31 3.18 -19.91
C ALA A 448 -19.13 3.65 -20.79
N ALA A 449 -18.13 4.32 -20.19
CA ALA A 449 -16.96 4.82 -20.90
C ALA A 449 -16.02 3.71 -21.40
N MET A 450 -16.01 2.55 -20.75
CA MET A 450 -15.17 1.41 -21.13
C MET A 450 -15.81 0.57 -22.23
N ARG A 451 -15.19 0.51 -23.40
CA ARG A 451 -15.77 -0.11 -24.61
C ARG A 451 -14.80 -1.09 -25.31
N PRO A 452 -14.49 -2.26 -24.73
CA PRO A 452 -13.60 -3.22 -25.36
C PRO A 452 -14.17 -3.73 -26.69
N THR A 453 -13.36 -3.70 -27.75
CA THR A 453 -13.75 -4.21 -29.07
C THR A 453 -13.95 -5.73 -29.01
N GLY A 454 -15.05 -6.24 -29.56
CA GLY A 454 -15.38 -7.67 -29.55
C GLY A 454 -15.99 -8.18 -28.25
N LEU A 455 -16.25 -7.30 -27.27
CA LEU A 455 -16.88 -7.67 -26.01
C LEU A 455 -18.21 -8.43 -26.24
N GLY A 456 -19.04 -7.95 -27.16
CA GLY A 456 -20.35 -8.52 -27.44
C GLY A 456 -20.29 -9.95 -27.95
N GLU A 457 -19.34 -10.28 -28.82
CA GLU A 457 -19.18 -11.63 -29.37
C GLU A 457 -18.73 -12.62 -28.30
N ALA A 458 -17.70 -12.28 -27.53
CA ALA A 458 -17.16 -13.14 -26.49
C ALA A 458 -18.14 -13.32 -25.32
N ALA A 459 -18.80 -12.24 -24.88
CA ALA A 459 -19.67 -12.22 -23.71
C ALA A 459 -21.16 -12.47 -24.03
N GLY A 460 -21.54 -12.69 -25.28
CA GLY A 460 -22.92 -13.00 -25.66
C GLY A 460 -23.92 -11.88 -25.40
N VAL A 461 -23.49 -10.63 -25.52
CA VAL A 461 -24.32 -9.43 -25.32
C VAL A 461 -24.20 -8.50 -26.53
N LYS A 462 -25.19 -7.63 -26.70
CA LYS A 462 -25.19 -6.57 -27.70
C LYS A 462 -25.41 -5.22 -27.00
N VAL A 463 -24.62 -4.24 -27.34
CA VAL A 463 -24.90 -2.85 -26.93
C VAL A 463 -26.01 -2.32 -27.80
N ASP A 464 -27.08 -1.84 -27.16
CA ASP A 464 -28.23 -1.23 -27.85
C ASP A 464 -28.00 0.28 -28.04
N TRP A 465 -27.67 0.96 -26.93
CA TRP A 465 -27.31 2.39 -26.96
C TRP A 465 -26.42 2.75 -25.76
N MET A 466 -25.75 3.90 -25.86
CA MET A 466 -24.95 4.49 -24.80
C MET A 466 -25.12 6.01 -24.80
N VAL A 467 -25.24 6.60 -23.62
CA VAL A 467 -25.28 8.06 -23.39
C VAL A 467 -24.25 8.45 -22.32
N LYS A 468 -23.61 9.61 -22.49
CA LYS A 468 -22.60 10.14 -21.58
C LYS A 468 -23.15 11.00 -20.43
N THR A 469 -24.38 10.77 -20.03
CA THR A 469 -24.99 11.47 -18.89
C THR A 469 -24.76 10.63 -17.63
N PRO A 470 -24.14 11.16 -16.59
CA PRO A 470 -23.97 10.45 -15.32
C PRO A 470 -25.28 9.86 -14.82
N SER A 471 -25.23 8.66 -14.29
CA SER A 471 -26.40 7.92 -13.86
C SER A 471 -26.22 7.22 -12.53
N VAL A 472 -27.33 7.03 -11.84
CA VAL A 472 -27.41 6.14 -10.68
C VAL A 472 -28.40 5.02 -11.07
N ARG A 473 -27.97 3.78 -10.93
CA ARG A 473 -28.78 2.61 -11.24
C ARG A 473 -28.88 1.69 -10.03
N ARG A 474 -29.97 0.94 -9.95
CA ARG A 474 -30.27 0.03 -8.85
C ARG A 474 -30.24 -1.41 -9.34
N MET A 475 -29.14 -2.10 -9.13
CA MET A 475 -28.95 -3.49 -9.52
C MET A 475 -29.60 -4.44 -8.51
N ARG A 476 -30.29 -5.45 -8.98
CA ARG A 476 -30.86 -6.55 -8.21
C ARG A 476 -30.39 -7.88 -8.79
N LEU A 477 -29.62 -8.64 -7.99
CA LEU A 477 -29.20 -9.98 -8.33
C LEU A 477 -30.38 -10.95 -8.20
N LYS A 478 -30.55 -11.88 -9.16
CA LYS A 478 -31.60 -12.91 -9.10
C LYS A 478 -31.38 -13.90 -7.94
N SER A 479 -30.12 -14.10 -7.55
CA SER A 479 -29.76 -14.90 -6.36
C SER A 479 -30.04 -14.20 -5.02
N GLU A 480 -30.23 -12.86 -5.02
CA GLU A 480 -30.45 -12.03 -3.83
C GLU A 480 -31.58 -11.02 -4.08
N PRO A 481 -32.83 -11.46 -4.32
CA PRO A 481 -33.91 -10.61 -4.83
C PRO A 481 -34.36 -9.52 -3.84
N ASP A 482 -34.11 -9.72 -2.55
CA ASP A 482 -34.49 -8.79 -1.48
C ASP A 482 -33.46 -7.67 -1.23
N ARG A 483 -32.28 -7.76 -1.89
CA ARG A 483 -31.17 -6.81 -1.74
C ARG A 483 -30.95 -6.01 -3.02
N THR A 484 -30.83 -4.70 -2.89
CA THR A 484 -30.58 -3.80 -4.02
C THR A 484 -29.22 -3.16 -3.85
N ILE A 485 -28.43 -3.15 -4.92
CA ILE A 485 -27.12 -2.52 -5.02
C ILE A 485 -27.27 -1.23 -5.82
N GLU A 486 -26.95 -0.10 -5.22
CA GLU A 486 -26.94 1.19 -5.89
C GLU A 486 -25.56 1.47 -6.49
N VAL A 487 -25.49 1.78 -7.76
CA VAL A 487 -24.25 2.03 -8.49
C VAL A 487 -24.32 3.36 -9.23
N THR A 488 -23.32 4.20 -9.01
CA THR A 488 -23.11 5.45 -9.74
C THR A 488 -22.15 5.24 -10.89
N ASP A 489 -22.51 5.66 -12.09
CA ASP A 489 -21.61 5.67 -13.26
C ASP A 489 -21.45 7.12 -13.76
N ALA A 490 -20.31 7.73 -13.46
CA ALA A 490 -19.97 9.08 -13.93
C ALA A 490 -19.72 9.13 -15.45
N GLY A 491 -19.36 8.01 -16.07
CA GLY A 491 -19.09 7.88 -17.50
C GLY A 491 -20.35 7.80 -18.37
N GLY A 492 -21.51 7.58 -17.73
CA GLY A 492 -22.81 7.55 -18.43
C GLY A 492 -23.65 6.30 -18.19
N THR A 493 -24.52 5.98 -19.13
CA THR A 493 -25.36 4.77 -19.13
C THR A 493 -25.19 4.02 -20.43
N CYS A 494 -25.00 2.71 -20.33
CA CYS A 494 -24.97 1.81 -21.47
C CYS A 494 -26.05 0.74 -21.29
N ARG A 495 -26.93 0.58 -22.29
CA ARG A 495 -27.91 -0.51 -22.33
C ARG A 495 -27.33 -1.68 -23.11
N ILE A 496 -27.34 -2.85 -22.46
CA ILE A 496 -26.98 -4.12 -23.11
C ILE A 496 -28.18 -5.04 -23.23
N ILE A 497 -28.21 -5.83 -24.30
CA ILE A 497 -29.19 -6.88 -24.55
C ILE A 497 -28.45 -8.22 -24.55
N ALA A 498 -28.88 -9.15 -23.73
CA ALA A 498 -28.38 -10.52 -23.76
C ALA A 498 -28.79 -11.22 -25.04
N THR A 499 -27.88 -11.77 -25.81
CA THR A 499 -28.13 -12.53 -27.05
C THR A 499 -27.93 -14.04 -26.85
N ARG A 500 -26.82 -14.42 -26.22
CA ARG A 500 -26.51 -15.81 -25.83
C ARG A 500 -26.27 -15.92 -24.31
N ALA A 501 -26.08 -14.78 -23.65
CA ALA A 501 -25.78 -14.73 -22.22
C ALA A 501 -27.04 -14.94 -21.38
N GLU A 502 -26.89 -15.55 -20.23
CA GLU A 502 -27.89 -15.58 -19.16
C GLU A 502 -27.83 -14.30 -18.35
N VAL A 503 -28.98 -13.72 -18.01
CA VAL A 503 -29.07 -12.53 -17.15
C VAL A 503 -29.11 -12.94 -15.70
N LEU A 504 -28.12 -12.48 -14.93
CA LEU A 504 -27.95 -12.75 -13.47
C LEU A 504 -28.45 -11.59 -12.62
N ALA A 505 -28.42 -10.35 -13.12
CA ALA A 505 -28.96 -9.18 -12.45
C ALA A 505 -29.61 -8.22 -13.43
N GLU A 506 -30.62 -7.51 -12.93
CA GLU A 506 -31.41 -6.54 -13.68
C GLU A 506 -31.44 -5.21 -12.94
N ASP A 507 -31.61 -4.14 -13.68
CA ASP A 507 -31.95 -2.83 -13.11
C ASP A 507 -33.34 -2.90 -12.49
N ALA A 508 -33.46 -2.56 -11.21
CA ALA A 508 -34.73 -2.65 -10.49
C ALA A 508 -35.82 -1.70 -11.00
N ASP A 509 -35.44 -0.66 -11.72
CA ASP A 509 -36.36 0.36 -12.24
C ASP A 509 -36.78 0.10 -13.70
N THR A 510 -35.84 -0.37 -14.53
CA THR A 510 -36.07 -0.54 -15.98
C THR A 510 -36.20 -2.00 -16.42
N GLY A 511 -35.69 -2.95 -15.63
CA GLY A 511 -35.58 -4.36 -16.00
C GLY A 511 -34.44 -4.66 -16.98
N ASP A 512 -33.61 -3.68 -17.31
CA ASP A 512 -32.46 -3.87 -18.21
C ASP A 512 -31.37 -4.76 -17.58
N ALA A 513 -30.70 -5.57 -18.39
CA ALA A 513 -29.64 -6.44 -17.93
C ALA A 513 -28.46 -5.63 -17.38
N MET A 514 -28.06 -5.92 -16.13
CA MET A 514 -26.91 -5.31 -15.45
C MET A 514 -25.78 -6.30 -15.17
N MET A 515 -26.07 -7.58 -14.95
CA MET A 515 -25.05 -8.62 -14.85
C MET A 515 -25.47 -9.80 -15.73
N THR A 516 -24.52 -10.32 -16.49
CA THR A 516 -24.74 -11.48 -17.38
C THR A 516 -23.60 -12.47 -17.28
N VAL A 517 -23.87 -13.74 -17.63
CA VAL A 517 -22.87 -14.79 -17.81
C VAL A 517 -23.03 -15.47 -19.16
N CYS A 518 -21.92 -15.71 -19.86
CA CYS A 518 -21.88 -16.43 -21.13
C CYS A 518 -20.77 -17.46 -21.14
N PRO A 519 -21.00 -18.72 -21.56
CA PRO A 519 -19.95 -19.66 -21.85
C PRO A 519 -19.01 -19.10 -22.92
N CYS A 520 -17.70 -19.30 -22.70
CA CYS A 520 -16.65 -18.89 -23.63
C CYS A 520 -15.57 -19.99 -23.68
N GLY A 521 -15.58 -20.80 -24.76
CA GLY A 521 -14.77 -22.01 -24.81
C GLY A 521 -15.08 -22.97 -23.67
N ASN A 522 -14.06 -23.34 -22.91
CA ASN A 522 -14.18 -24.22 -21.72
C ASN A 522 -14.51 -23.45 -20.45
N GLY A 523 -14.41 -22.13 -20.43
CA GLY A 523 -14.70 -21.27 -19.31
C GLY A 523 -15.92 -20.36 -19.53
N ARG A 524 -15.89 -19.14 -18.97
CA ARG A 524 -17.03 -18.22 -19.06
C ARG A 524 -16.60 -16.76 -18.87
N ILE A 525 -17.43 -15.85 -19.40
CA ILE A 525 -17.28 -14.42 -19.19
C ILE A 525 -18.52 -13.88 -18.47
N LEU A 526 -18.30 -13.17 -17.36
CA LEU A 526 -19.30 -12.42 -16.63
C LEU A 526 -19.12 -10.93 -16.94
N ILE A 527 -20.21 -10.26 -17.33
CA ILE A 527 -20.22 -8.81 -17.52
C ILE A 527 -21.06 -8.18 -16.43
N VAL A 528 -20.46 -7.26 -15.69
CA VAL A 528 -21.18 -6.31 -14.83
C VAL A 528 -21.19 -4.96 -15.56
N ASN A 529 -22.34 -4.59 -16.10
CA ASN A 529 -22.52 -3.37 -16.90
C ASN A 529 -22.69 -2.13 -16.01
N ALA A 530 -21.80 -2.00 -15.03
CA ALA A 530 -21.71 -0.90 -14.07
C ALA A 530 -20.33 -0.92 -13.38
N PRO A 531 -19.71 0.24 -13.07
CA PRO A 531 -18.42 0.34 -12.42
C PRO A 531 -18.57 0.19 -10.90
N VAL A 532 -18.95 -0.99 -10.43
CA VAL A 532 -19.28 -1.25 -9.00
C VAL A 532 -18.10 -1.00 -8.06
N ASP A 533 -16.87 -1.25 -8.53
CA ASP A 533 -15.62 -1.01 -7.82
C ASP A 533 -15.39 0.50 -7.60
N ILE A 534 -15.35 1.30 -8.66
CA ILE A 534 -15.17 2.77 -8.57
C ILE A 534 -16.33 3.40 -7.80
N SER A 535 -17.57 3.00 -8.10
CA SER A 535 -18.76 3.51 -7.42
C SER A 535 -18.70 3.27 -5.91
N SER A 536 -18.17 2.13 -5.47
CA SER A 536 -18.05 1.82 -4.04
C SER A 536 -17.02 2.69 -3.32
N ILE A 537 -15.98 3.12 -4.03
CA ILE A 537 -14.97 4.05 -3.48
C ILE A 537 -15.50 5.48 -3.40
N ASP A 538 -16.30 5.90 -4.38
CA ASP A 538 -16.89 7.26 -4.40
C ASP A 538 -18.08 7.41 -3.41
N ARG A 539 -18.52 6.30 -2.80
CA ARG A 539 -19.59 6.22 -1.80
C ARG A 539 -19.01 5.99 -0.40
N SER A 540 -19.81 6.30 0.62
CA SER A 540 -19.47 6.09 2.03
C SER A 540 -20.40 5.11 2.75
N ASP A 541 -21.17 4.30 1.99
CA ASP A 541 -22.15 3.33 2.50
C ASP A 541 -21.91 1.89 2.02
N CYS A 542 -20.78 1.62 1.38
CA CYS A 542 -20.43 0.28 0.88
C CYS A 542 -19.63 -0.55 1.88
N PHE A 543 -19.04 0.08 2.89
CA PHE A 543 -18.21 -0.58 3.90
C PHE A 543 -18.80 -0.37 5.30
N GLU A 544 -18.83 -1.43 6.11
CA GLU A 544 -19.68 -1.49 7.31
C GLU A 544 -19.34 -0.44 8.38
N GLY A 545 -18.10 -0.02 8.46
CA GLY A 545 -17.66 1.02 9.40
C GLY A 545 -18.36 2.38 9.22
N ALA A 546 -18.74 2.72 7.99
CA ALA A 546 -19.41 3.99 7.69
C ALA A 546 -20.84 4.08 8.26
N ALA A 547 -21.56 2.96 8.25
CA ALA A 547 -22.93 2.90 8.78
C ALA A 547 -22.98 3.13 10.29
N SER A 548 -22.03 2.54 11.05
CA SER A 548 -21.96 2.67 12.50
C SER A 548 -21.57 4.08 12.96
N CYS A 549 -20.74 4.79 12.19
CA CYS A 549 -20.30 6.14 12.53
C CYS A 549 -21.36 7.22 12.24
N ARG A 550 -22.33 6.95 11.36
CA ARG A 550 -23.45 7.85 11.03
C ARG A 550 -24.69 7.60 11.88
N ALA A 551 -24.74 6.52 12.64
CA ALA A 551 -25.80 6.20 13.57
C ALA A 551 -25.74 7.07 14.84
N SER A 552 -25.54 8.40 14.69
CA SER A 552 -25.87 9.34 15.75
C SER A 552 -27.39 9.46 15.84
N SER A 553 -27.92 9.74 17.05
CA SER A 553 -29.32 9.68 17.46
C SER A 553 -30.33 10.45 16.58
N ASN A 554 -29.91 11.14 15.53
CA ASN A 554 -30.75 11.99 14.68
C ASN A 554 -30.68 11.62 13.18
N HIS A 555 -29.95 10.58 12.78
CA HIS A 555 -29.94 10.13 11.38
C HIS A 555 -30.51 8.72 11.25
N PRO A 556 -31.35 8.45 10.22
CA PRO A 556 -31.81 7.10 9.94
C PRO A 556 -30.60 6.19 9.73
N GLN A 557 -30.68 4.93 10.20
CA GLN A 557 -29.65 3.91 9.99
C GLN A 557 -29.26 3.90 8.52
N VAL A 558 -28.00 4.19 8.21
CA VAL A 558 -27.47 4.06 6.86
C VAL A 558 -27.44 2.57 6.56
N ARG A 559 -28.27 2.14 5.60
CA ARG A 559 -28.28 0.75 5.16
C ARG A 559 -27.03 0.52 4.30
N LEU A 560 -26.27 -0.54 4.61
CA LEU A 560 -25.13 -0.95 3.80
C LEU A 560 -25.55 -1.20 2.35
N ASN A 561 -24.83 -0.59 1.40
CA ASN A 561 -24.96 -0.90 -0.02
C ASN A 561 -24.15 -2.18 -0.30
N PRO A 562 -24.80 -3.33 -0.58
CA PRO A 562 -24.15 -4.63 -0.59
C PRO A 562 -23.44 -4.93 -1.92
N ALA A 563 -22.60 -4.03 -2.43
CA ALA A 563 -21.93 -4.17 -3.72
C ALA A 563 -21.01 -5.42 -3.80
N TYR A 564 -20.49 -5.90 -2.67
CA TYR A 564 -19.72 -7.14 -2.58
C TYR A 564 -20.48 -8.38 -3.06
N LEU A 565 -21.81 -8.36 -3.10
CA LEU A 565 -22.61 -9.48 -3.59
C LEU A 565 -22.34 -9.82 -5.06
N VAL A 566 -21.90 -8.83 -5.85
CA VAL A 566 -21.46 -9.04 -7.24
C VAL A 566 -20.25 -9.97 -7.28
N TYR A 567 -19.27 -9.73 -6.41
CA TYR A 567 -18.06 -10.54 -6.30
C TYR A 567 -18.35 -11.93 -5.70
N ARG A 568 -19.27 -12.00 -4.73
CA ARG A 568 -19.73 -13.29 -4.16
C ARG A 568 -20.42 -14.16 -5.20
N GLU A 569 -21.26 -13.59 -6.05
CA GLU A 569 -21.91 -14.31 -7.17
C GLU A 569 -20.87 -14.79 -8.19
N ALA A 570 -19.90 -13.92 -8.54
CA ALA A 570 -18.82 -14.27 -9.45
C ALA A 570 -17.92 -15.39 -8.88
N MET A 571 -17.58 -15.33 -7.58
CA MET A 571 -16.84 -16.36 -6.86
C MET A 571 -17.55 -17.73 -6.92
N ARG A 572 -18.86 -17.73 -6.66
CA ARG A 572 -19.70 -18.93 -6.75
C ARG A 572 -19.67 -19.55 -8.16
N LEU A 573 -19.77 -18.73 -9.18
CA LEU A 573 -19.75 -19.16 -10.59
C LEU A 573 -18.35 -19.59 -11.06
N ALA A 574 -17.29 -19.01 -10.49
CA ALA A 574 -15.91 -19.45 -10.70
C ALA A 574 -15.59 -20.78 -10.02
N GLY A 575 -16.44 -21.24 -9.13
CA GLY A 575 -16.24 -22.50 -8.41
C GLY A 575 -15.15 -22.44 -7.33
N VAL A 576 -14.81 -21.24 -6.84
CA VAL A 576 -13.84 -21.07 -5.76
C VAL A 576 -14.35 -21.76 -4.50
N ARG A 577 -13.48 -22.55 -3.84
CA ARG A 577 -13.76 -23.23 -2.59
C ARG A 577 -12.63 -22.95 -1.60
N HIS A 578 -12.97 -22.66 -0.37
CA HIS A 578 -12.03 -22.42 0.72
C HIS A 578 -12.02 -23.57 1.72
N LEU A 579 -10.89 -23.71 2.44
CA LEU A 579 -10.82 -24.60 3.58
C LEU A 579 -11.74 -24.09 4.71
N VAL A 580 -11.84 -22.76 4.84
CA VAL A 580 -12.72 -22.08 5.78
C VAL A 580 -13.65 -21.11 5.04
N GLU A 581 -14.91 -21.47 4.92
CA GLU A 581 -15.95 -20.61 4.34
C GLU A 581 -16.60 -19.77 5.46
N LYS A 582 -16.61 -18.43 5.30
CA LYS A 582 -17.29 -17.53 6.23
C LYS A 582 -18.77 -17.34 5.87
N GLY A 583 -19.61 -17.10 6.88
CA GLY A 583 -21.00 -16.66 6.69
C GLY A 583 -21.07 -15.22 6.15
N ASP A 584 -22.29 -14.65 6.14
CA ASP A 584 -22.53 -13.27 5.68
C ASP A 584 -22.04 -12.24 6.72
N ALA A 585 -20.73 -12.07 6.80
CA ALA A 585 -20.03 -11.11 7.66
C ALA A 585 -19.06 -10.26 6.81
N PRO A 586 -19.56 -9.22 6.12
CA PRO A 586 -18.76 -8.45 5.15
C PRO A 586 -17.61 -7.66 5.79
N SER A 587 -17.68 -7.31 7.08
CA SER A 587 -16.55 -6.66 7.77
C SER A 587 -15.40 -7.62 8.09
N VAL A 588 -15.61 -8.94 8.02
CA VAL A 588 -14.58 -9.94 8.33
C VAL A 588 -13.87 -10.40 7.08
N GLY A 589 -12.54 -10.20 7.02
CA GLY A 589 -11.68 -10.80 6.02
C GLY A 589 -10.99 -12.05 6.54
N LEU A 590 -10.81 -13.05 5.67
CA LEU A 590 -10.04 -14.26 5.96
C LEU A 590 -8.89 -14.38 4.95
N THR A 591 -7.75 -14.93 5.41
CA THR A 591 -6.67 -15.42 4.54
C THR A 591 -6.27 -16.82 4.96
N GLU A 592 -5.89 -17.66 4.00
CA GLU A 592 -5.49 -19.05 4.19
C GLU A 592 -4.00 -19.25 3.83
N HIS A 593 -3.22 -19.84 4.76
CA HIS A 593 -1.78 -20.04 4.61
C HIS A 593 -1.45 -21.52 4.87
N ALA A 594 -1.28 -22.29 3.79
CA ALA A 594 -1.06 -23.73 3.90
C ALA A 594 0.41 -24.07 4.25
N PHE A 595 0.63 -24.81 5.35
CA PHE A 595 1.88 -25.50 5.61
C PHE A 595 1.92 -26.82 4.84
N GLY A 596 3.06 -27.23 4.38
CA GLY A 596 3.19 -28.45 3.58
C GLY A 596 2.89 -29.77 4.31
N ASP A 597 2.52 -29.71 5.59
CA ASP A 597 2.23 -30.82 6.49
C ASP A 597 0.74 -31.09 6.73
N GLY A 598 -0.16 -30.46 5.97
CA GLY A 598 -1.62 -30.59 6.09
C GLY A 598 -2.30 -29.58 7.02
N ARG A 599 -1.51 -28.74 7.69
CA ARG A 599 -2.05 -27.61 8.48
C ARG A 599 -2.22 -26.38 7.60
N THR A 600 -3.24 -25.60 7.87
CA THR A 600 -3.46 -24.27 7.26
C THR A 600 -3.71 -23.26 8.35
N LEU A 601 -2.93 -22.19 8.40
CA LEU A 601 -3.18 -21.07 9.28
C LEU A 601 -4.24 -20.15 8.65
N ILE A 602 -5.19 -19.75 9.46
CA ILE A 602 -6.23 -18.80 9.10
C ILE A 602 -6.01 -17.52 9.88
N VAL A 603 -5.97 -16.39 9.17
CA VAL A 603 -5.99 -15.06 9.79
C VAL A 603 -7.34 -14.44 9.51
N ALA A 604 -8.12 -14.21 10.56
CA ALA A 604 -9.44 -13.58 10.50
C ALA A 604 -9.35 -12.17 11.10
N VAL A 605 -9.74 -11.15 10.36
CA VAL A 605 -9.70 -9.75 10.80
C VAL A 605 -11.08 -9.14 10.66
N ASN A 606 -11.61 -8.56 11.74
CA ASN A 606 -12.80 -7.73 11.71
C ASN A 606 -12.38 -6.26 11.46
N TYR A 607 -12.59 -5.80 10.25
CA TYR A 607 -12.26 -4.44 9.79
C TYR A 607 -13.34 -3.40 10.13
N GLY A 608 -14.11 -3.64 11.14
CA GLY A 608 -15.17 -2.73 11.57
C GLY A 608 -15.13 -2.48 13.07
N PRO A 609 -15.58 -1.31 13.55
CA PRO A 609 -15.57 -0.97 14.97
C PRO A 609 -16.63 -1.70 15.80
N THR A 610 -17.48 -2.51 15.19
CA THR A 610 -18.55 -3.27 15.86
C THR A 610 -18.16 -4.72 16.04
N PRO A 611 -18.48 -5.35 17.20
CA PRO A 611 -18.26 -6.77 17.40
C PRO A 611 -19.03 -7.64 16.40
N VAL A 612 -18.43 -8.73 15.95
CA VAL A 612 -19.02 -9.68 14.99
C VAL A 612 -18.82 -11.10 15.47
N ARG A 613 -19.89 -11.89 15.46
CA ARG A 613 -19.85 -13.33 15.57
C ARG A 613 -19.95 -13.94 14.18
N CYS A 614 -18.81 -14.28 13.59
CA CYS A 614 -18.71 -14.79 12.22
C CYS A 614 -18.87 -16.32 12.23
N PRO A 615 -19.97 -16.87 11.69
CA PRO A 615 -20.07 -18.31 11.49
C PRO A 615 -19.06 -18.76 10.45
N ILE A 616 -18.39 -19.88 10.68
CA ILE A 616 -17.48 -20.50 9.73
C ILE A 616 -17.84 -21.96 9.50
N GLN A 617 -17.65 -22.43 8.27
CA GLN A 617 -17.68 -23.84 7.93
C GLN A 617 -16.28 -24.26 7.52
N THR A 618 -15.76 -25.32 8.11
CA THR A 618 -14.42 -25.83 7.84
C THR A 618 -14.49 -27.17 7.15
N ALA A 619 -13.68 -27.39 6.12
CA ALA A 619 -13.50 -28.69 5.48
C ALA A 619 -12.51 -29.60 6.24
N GLY A 620 -12.07 -29.20 7.43
CA GLY A 620 -11.15 -29.92 8.32
C GLY A 620 -11.52 -29.71 9.79
N HIS A 621 -10.59 -30.06 10.67
CA HIS A 621 -10.76 -29.91 12.12
C HIS A 621 -10.09 -28.64 12.62
N LEU A 622 -10.69 -27.94 13.58
CA LEU A 622 -10.08 -26.81 14.26
C LEU A 622 -8.85 -27.31 15.05
N GLY A 623 -7.70 -26.77 14.69
CA GLY A 623 -6.42 -27.00 15.36
C GLY A 623 -6.13 -25.98 16.47
N LYS A 624 -4.88 -25.56 16.59
CA LYS A 624 -4.44 -24.59 17.59
C LYS A 624 -4.96 -23.18 17.29
N VAL A 625 -5.48 -22.51 18.33
CA VAL A 625 -5.79 -21.06 18.30
C VAL A 625 -4.59 -20.31 18.88
N HIS A 626 -3.99 -19.43 18.07
CA HIS A 626 -2.83 -18.62 18.45
C HIS A 626 -3.25 -17.25 19.02
N SER A 627 -4.36 -16.70 18.54
CA SER A 627 -4.93 -15.43 19.02
C SER A 627 -6.44 -15.41 18.81
N GLY A 628 -7.17 -14.66 19.63
CA GLY A 628 -8.62 -14.48 19.54
C GLY A 628 -9.43 -15.66 20.09
N HIS A 629 -10.71 -15.71 19.74
CA HIS A 629 -11.63 -16.74 20.22
C HIS A 629 -12.35 -17.44 19.05
N VAL A 630 -12.12 -18.74 18.92
CA VAL A 630 -12.73 -19.59 17.88
C VAL A 630 -13.27 -20.85 18.53
N ALA A 631 -14.58 -21.06 18.48
CA ALA A 631 -15.25 -22.24 19.07
C ALA A 631 -16.57 -22.56 18.36
N ASN A 632 -16.91 -23.81 18.26
CA ASN A 632 -18.21 -24.29 17.77
C ASN A 632 -18.59 -23.74 16.38
N GLY A 633 -17.63 -23.60 15.47
CA GLY A 633 -17.87 -23.06 14.14
C GLY A 633 -18.14 -21.53 14.12
N ILE A 634 -17.69 -20.80 15.13
CA ILE A 634 -17.84 -19.35 15.23
C ILE A 634 -16.47 -18.74 15.54
N VAL A 635 -16.10 -17.71 14.78
CA VAL A 635 -15.03 -16.77 15.13
C VAL A 635 -15.69 -15.57 15.81
N ASP A 636 -15.37 -15.34 17.08
CA ASP A 636 -15.95 -14.25 17.89
C ASP A 636 -14.91 -13.11 17.94
N LEU A 637 -15.23 -11.97 17.34
CA LEU A 637 -14.33 -10.84 17.17
C LEU A 637 -14.96 -9.58 17.76
N SER A 638 -14.23 -8.89 18.62
CA SER A 638 -14.56 -7.53 19.02
C SER A 638 -14.48 -6.56 17.83
N GLY A 639 -14.79 -5.27 18.02
CA GLY A 639 -14.53 -4.28 16.99
C GLY A 639 -13.02 -4.11 16.75
N ASN A 640 -12.61 -4.05 15.50
CA ASN A 640 -11.21 -3.92 15.06
C ASN A 640 -10.31 -4.99 15.72
N ASP A 641 -10.67 -6.26 15.59
CA ASP A 641 -10.05 -7.37 16.29
C ASP A 641 -9.61 -8.49 15.35
N VAL A 642 -8.76 -9.38 15.85
CA VAL A 642 -8.12 -10.41 15.05
C VAL A 642 -8.15 -11.76 15.75
N ALA A 643 -8.43 -12.82 15.00
CA ALA A 643 -8.23 -14.19 15.42
C ALA A 643 -7.26 -14.91 14.45
N VAL A 644 -6.34 -15.69 15.02
CA VAL A 644 -5.39 -16.50 14.25
C VAL A 644 -5.47 -17.95 14.77
N PHE A 645 -5.80 -18.88 13.87
CA PHE A 645 -6.00 -20.27 14.22
C PHE A 645 -5.62 -21.23 13.10
N GLU A 646 -5.36 -22.47 13.44
CA GLU A 646 -5.06 -23.54 12.48
C GLU A 646 -6.29 -24.36 12.16
N VAL A 647 -6.36 -24.85 10.93
CA VAL A 647 -7.29 -25.90 10.49
C VAL A 647 -6.46 -27.04 9.91
N GLU A 648 -6.70 -28.24 10.40
CA GLU A 648 -6.05 -29.48 9.93
C GLU A 648 -6.95 -30.18 8.93
N GLN A 649 -6.40 -30.52 7.77
CA GLN A 649 -7.13 -31.32 6.78
C GLN A 649 -7.34 -32.73 7.31
N ALA A 650 -8.55 -33.25 7.09
CA ALA A 650 -8.95 -34.60 7.56
C ALA A 650 -8.20 -35.72 6.81
#